data_9bf26cb824a90f55bd031f14a85c9b5e
#
_entry.id   9bf26cb824a90f55bd031f14a85c9b5e
#
_cell.length_a   1.000
_cell.length_b   1.000
_cell.length_c   1.000
_cell.angle_alpha   90.00
_cell.angle_beta   90.00
_cell.angle_gamma   90.00
#
_symmetry.space_group_name_H-M   'P 1'
#
loop_
_entity.id
_entity.type
_entity.pdbx_description
1 polymer ?
#
loop_
_entity_poly.entity_id
_entity_poly.type
_entity_poly.pdbx_seq_one_letter_code
_entity_poly.pdbx_strand_id
1 'polypeptide(L)'
;MKMEKRAALDWARLAAAVLVVCNHTSPLSSFTAAGDFFLTRVLARLAVPLFLMISGYFLEWTGWRSVRRLLKKTMALYAAAAALYLPLNLYAGQVTPDLFRKLVTDGSFYHLWYFPALLLGVPIAKGIRRLGLRAGLAVAEVLYLIGLGGDSYYGLAMRLPGAESLYGAVFQVFTYTRNGLFYVPLFLLLGAAGVRFSRRTAALGTLAGLALMTAEAFRLRSLGVQRHDSMYLALPLVMGCLFAWLLAVNGGQRRELRHLSALVYLLHPWCIVLVRGAAGALGWECWLVENSLIHFTAAALLTFALSGLVLTLRPRPLRPMARAWREIDLDALAHNAAVLRKCLSPGQELMAVVKADAYGHGAAQTARRLQRTGVRAFAVACLSEGIALRKAGIRGTILILGWTDPKDTPLLRRWRLTQTVADEAHGHALAARGPVRVHLGLDTGMHRLGVPAADREALGRLFREKNLRIDGVFSHLCVSDSLEKGDEDYTQRQLDGFYQAVDWLRSSGYDPGAVHIQSSYGLLNLPPQPCRYLRAGIILYGVPSDGSPTAAWPDLRPVLSLRARVASVRHLAAGEGAGYGLVFRAERDTAMAVVTIGYGDGLPRQLPQRGGEALVRGCRCPMVGRMCMDQLFLDVTEVPGVRPGDVVTLIGRDGGQEITAWEIAERCGTITNELLSSLSPRLSLLSGRCDCM
;
A
#
# COMPACT_ATOMS: atom_id res chain seq x y z
N MET A 1 7.72 1.72 12.93
CA MET A 1 8.94 1.75 12.12
C MET A 1 8.56 2.17 10.71
N LYS A 2 8.91 3.38 10.24
CA LYS A 2 8.62 3.85 8.88
C LYS A 2 9.34 2.93 7.89
N MET A 3 8.62 2.44 6.87
CA MET A 3 9.24 1.74 5.74
C MET A 3 9.99 2.76 4.90
N GLU A 4 11.28 2.90 5.11
CA GLU A 4 12.12 3.62 4.17
C GLU A 4 12.25 2.78 2.88
N LYS A 5 11.89 3.38 1.77
CA LYS A 5 12.06 2.81 0.44
C LYS A 5 13.57 2.77 0.15
N ARG A 6 14.17 1.57 -0.01
CA ARG A 6 15.61 1.41 -0.10
C ARG A 6 16.01 0.91 -1.48
N ALA A 7 16.56 1.79 -2.29
CA ALA A 7 17.09 1.44 -3.61
C ALA A 7 18.20 0.40 -3.52
N ALA A 8 19.00 0.42 -2.45
CA ALA A 8 20.10 -0.53 -2.25
C ALA A 8 19.64 -1.99 -2.33
N LEU A 9 18.46 -2.34 -1.79
CA LEU A 9 17.91 -3.69 -1.89
C LEU A 9 17.52 -4.09 -3.32
N ASP A 10 17.08 -3.14 -4.16
CA ASP A 10 16.69 -3.42 -5.54
C ASP A 10 17.95 -3.61 -6.43
N TRP A 11 19.02 -2.81 -6.20
CA TRP A 11 20.34 -3.02 -6.82
C TRP A 11 21.00 -4.32 -6.36
N ALA A 12 20.93 -4.62 -5.06
CA ALA A 12 21.47 -5.86 -4.51
C ALA A 12 20.80 -7.11 -5.10
N ARG A 13 19.49 -7.06 -5.38
CA ARG A 13 18.79 -8.13 -6.12
C ARG A 13 19.34 -8.33 -7.52
N LEU A 14 19.62 -7.25 -8.23
CA LEU A 14 20.18 -7.35 -9.59
C LEU A 14 21.60 -7.92 -9.54
N ALA A 15 22.45 -7.45 -8.63
CA ALA A 15 23.80 -8.00 -8.44
C ALA A 15 23.74 -9.49 -8.07
N ALA A 16 22.82 -9.89 -7.17
CA ALA A 16 22.59 -11.28 -6.83
C ALA A 16 22.17 -12.14 -8.04
N ALA A 17 21.31 -11.59 -8.93
CA ALA A 17 20.93 -12.31 -10.14
C ALA A 17 22.11 -12.50 -11.10
N VAL A 18 23.03 -11.52 -11.21
CA VAL A 18 24.27 -11.68 -11.99
C VAL A 18 25.17 -12.75 -11.37
N LEU A 19 25.33 -12.78 -10.03
CA LEU A 19 26.08 -13.83 -9.34
C LEU A 19 25.50 -15.24 -9.60
N VAL A 20 24.17 -15.35 -9.75
CA VAL A 20 23.55 -16.62 -10.15
C VAL A 20 23.97 -17.01 -11.58
N VAL A 21 24.02 -16.07 -12.52
CA VAL A 21 24.54 -16.33 -13.86
C VAL A 21 26.02 -16.78 -13.79
N CYS A 22 26.87 -16.10 -13.02
CA CYS A 22 28.27 -16.50 -12.78
C CYS A 22 28.37 -17.94 -12.28
N ASN A 23 27.54 -18.32 -11.29
CA ASN A 23 27.53 -19.67 -10.73
C ASN A 23 27.23 -20.77 -11.76
N HIS A 24 26.51 -20.45 -12.83
CA HIS A 24 26.11 -21.42 -13.85
C HIS A 24 26.93 -21.37 -15.15
N THR A 25 27.80 -20.37 -15.29
CA THR A 25 28.68 -20.22 -16.46
C THR A 25 30.16 -20.40 -16.15
N SER A 26 30.55 -20.38 -14.88
CA SER A 26 31.96 -20.50 -14.44
C SER A 26 32.92 -19.58 -15.20
N PRO A 27 32.78 -18.22 -15.04
CA PRO A 27 33.43 -17.24 -15.92
C PRO A 27 34.95 -17.27 -15.96
N LEU A 28 35.59 -17.82 -14.93
CA LEU A 28 37.04 -17.82 -14.77
C LEU A 28 37.66 -19.22 -14.95
N SER A 29 36.86 -20.24 -15.32
CA SER A 29 37.32 -21.62 -15.37
C SER A 29 38.44 -21.86 -16.41
N SER A 30 38.46 -21.09 -17.51
CA SER A 30 39.56 -21.18 -18.52
C SER A 30 40.78 -20.36 -18.14
N PHE A 31 40.78 -19.58 -17.05
CA PHE A 31 41.89 -18.73 -16.62
C PHE A 31 42.50 -19.21 -15.31
N THR A 32 41.68 -19.47 -14.27
CA THR A 32 42.16 -19.86 -12.94
C THR A 32 41.08 -20.66 -12.19
N ALA A 33 41.42 -21.90 -11.83
CA ALA A 33 40.55 -22.78 -11.07
C ALA A 33 40.24 -22.25 -9.65
N ALA A 34 41.19 -21.54 -9.04
CA ALA A 34 41.01 -20.94 -7.71
C ALA A 34 40.12 -19.70 -7.76
N GLY A 35 40.32 -18.84 -8.80
CA GLY A 35 39.50 -17.67 -9.02
C GLY A 35 38.04 -18.03 -9.35
N ASP A 36 37.86 -19.05 -10.21
CA ASP A 36 36.50 -19.52 -10.54
C ASP A 36 35.81 -20.13 -9.32
N PHE A 37 36.52 -20.92 -8.51
CA PHE A 37 35.98 -21.45 -7.26
C PHE A 37 35.57 -20.33 -6.30
N PHE A 38 36.40 -19.31 -6.11
CA PHE A 38 36.07 -18.16 -5.28
C PHE A 38 34.80 -17.46 -5.79
N LEU A 39 34.72 -17.18 -7.09
CA LEU A 39 33.59 -16.47 -7.67
C LEU A 39 32.28 -17.29 -7.58
N THR A 40 32.35 -18.58 -7.96
CA THR A 40 31.14 -19.42 -8.10
C THR A 40 30.74 -20.11 -6.80
N ARG A 41 31.71 -20.45 -5.92
CA ARG A 41 31.49 -21.24 -4.71
C ARG A 41 31.59 -20.44 -3.41
N VAL A 42 32.08 -19.19 -3.48
CA VAL A 42 32.08 -18.30 -2.32
C VAL A 42 31.16 -17.09 -2.59
N LEU A 43 31.46 -16.23 -3.55
CA LEU A 43 30.69 -15.00 -3.78
C LEU A 43 29.26 -15.29 -4.27
N ALA A 44 29.08 -16.21 -5.21
CA ALA A 44 27.75 -16.52 -5.74
C ALA A 44 26.82 -17.15 -4.68
N ARG A 45 27.36 -17.73 -3.59
CA ARG A 45 26.56 -18.27 -2.48
C ARG A 45 25.84 -17.21 -1.68
N LEU A 46 26.19 -15.93 -1.81
CA LEU A 46 25.49 -14.81 -1.17
C LEU A 46 24.12 -14.52 -1.82
N ALA A 47 23.93 -14.93 -3.09
CA ALA A 47 22.78 -14.52 -3.89
C ALA A 47 21.44 -15.01 -3.35
N VAL A 48 21.30 -16.30 -3.10
CA VAL A 48 20.04 -16.90 -2.64
C VAL A 48 19.66 -16.46 -1.22
N PRO A 49 20.57 -16.47 -0.23
CA PRO A 49 20.31 -15.91 1.10
C PRO A 49 19.83 -14.48 1.06
N LEU A 50 20.38 -13.65 0.17
CA LEU A 50 19.96 -12.26 0.03
C LEU A 50 18.48 -12.16 -0.40
N PHE A 51 18.04 -12.96 -1.38
CA PHE A 51 16.61 -12.99 -1.77
C PHE A 51 15.72 -13.45 -0.62
N LEU A 52 16.16 -14.43 0.17
CA LEU A 52 15.44 -14.92 1.34
C LEU A 52 15.34 -13.85 2.43
N MET A 53 16.46 -13.20 2.78
CA MET A 53 16.49 -12.15 3.79
C MET A 53 15.63 -10.95 3.42
N ILE A 54 15.67 -10.51 2.15
CA ILE A 54 14.76 -9.47 1.67
C ILE A 54 13.30 -9.89 1.83
N SER A 55 12.98 -11.15 1.53
CA SER A 55 11.61 -11.69 1.69
C SER A 55 11.21 -11.73 3.17
N GLY A 56 12.07 -12.19 4.06
CA GLY A 56 11.86 -12.22 5.50
C GLY A 56 11.64 -10.83 6.10
N TYR A 57 12.44 -9.84 5.69
CA TYR A 57 12.30 -8.45 6.09
C TYR A 57 10.92 -7.87 5.77
N PHE A 58 10.42 -8.10 4.54
CA PHE A 58 9.09 -7.63 4.15
C PHE A 58 7.96 -8.44 4.79
N LEU A 59 8.16 -9.75 5.06
CA LEU A 59 7.18 -10.57 5.80
C LEU A 59 7.02 -10.07 7.23
N GLU A 60 8.10 -9.79 7.95
CA GLU A 60 8.07 -9.27 9.32
C GLU A 60 7.39 -7.89 9.36
N TRP A 61 7.69 -7.03 8.41
CA TRP A 61 7.04 -5.72 8.30
C TRP A 61 5.52 -5.80 8.14
N THR A 62 5.01 -6.83 7.44
CA THR A 62 3.56 -7.08 7.29
C THR A 62 2.97 -7.89 8.44
N GLY A 63 3.76 -8.21 9.49
CA GLY A 63 3.37 -9.11 10.58
C GLY A 63 2.99 -10.49 10.05
N TRP A 64 3.69 -10.98 9.02
CA TRP A 64 3.48 -12.27 8.35
C TRP A 64 2.08 -12.48 7.73
N ARG A 65 1.28 -11.40 7.60
CA ARG A 65 -0.08 -11.48 6.99
C ARG A 65 -0.02 -11.69 5.47
N SER A 66 1.08 -11.29 4.83
CA SER A 66 1.26 -11.42 3.37
C SER A 66 1.74 -12.80 2.92
N VAL A 67 1.98 -13.75 3.82
CA VAL A 67 2.45 -15.12 3.51
C VAL A 67 1.57 -15.80 2.46
N ARG A 68 0.25 -15.83 2.63
CA ARG A 68 -0.67 -16.45 1.65
C ARG A 68 -0.53 -15.85 0.25
N ARG A 69 -0.33 -14.53 0.16
CA ARG A 69 -0.12 -13.83 -1.12
C ARG A 69 1.23 -14.16 -1.73
N LEU A 70 2.29 -14.25 -0.90
CA LEU A 70 3.63 -14.63 -1.33
C LEU A 70 3.59 -16.06 -1.90
N LEU A 71 3.07 -17.03 -1.15
CA LEU A 71 2.98 -18.44 -1.58
C LEU A 71 2.20 -18.59 -2.89
N LYS A 72 1.03 -17.94 -3.04
CA LYS A 72 0.25 -17.98 -4.29
C LYS A 72 1.05 -17.43 -5.48
N LYS A 73 1.76 -16.30 -5.31
CA LYS A 73 2.58 -15.72 -6.38
C LYS A 73 3.79 -16.60 -6.71
N THR A 74 4.46 -17.16 -5.70
CA THR A 74 5.59 -18.06 -5.88
C THR A 74 5.16 -19.34 -6.60
N MET A 75 4.03 -19.94 -6.23
CA MET A 75 3.48 -21.11 -6.89
C MET A 75 3.15 -20.84 -8.36
N ALA A 76 2.45 -19.74 -8.66
CA ALA A 76 2.13 -19.37 -10.04
C ALA A 76 3.39 -19.13 -10.89
N LEU A 77 4.40 -18.44 -10.33
CA LEU A 77 5.66 -18.21 -11.02
C LEU A 77 6.44 -19.52 -11.22
N TYR A 78 6.43 -20.40 -10.23
CA TYR A 78 7.07 -21.71 -10.33
C TYR A 78 6.41 -22.60 -11.38
N ALA A 79 5.07 -22.66 -11.41
CA ALA A 79 4.34 -23.42 -12.43
C ALA A 79 4.67 -22.90 -13.85
N ALA A 80 4.69 -21.59 -14.05
CA ALA A 80 5.07 -20.98 -15.33
C ALA A 80 6.53 -21.29 -15.69
N ALA A 81 7.45 -21.24 -14.72
CA ALA A 81 8.85 -21.59 -14.90
C ALA A 81 9.03 -23.08 -15.25
N ALA A 82 8.36 -23.98 -14.54
CA ALA A 82 8.42 -25.41 -14.80
C ALA A 82 7.92 -25.75 -16.22
N ALA A 83 6.83 -25.10 -16.66
CA ALA A 83 6.33 -25.22 -18.03
C ALA A 83 7.33 -24.68 -19.06
N LEU A 84 7.98 -23.52 -18.81
CA LEU A 84 8.99 -22.93 -19.66
C LEU A 84 10.21 -23.85 -19.86
N TYR A 85 10.59 -24.61 -18.81
CA TYR A 85 11.75 -25.51 -18.85
C TYR A 85 11.41 -26.96 -19.24
N LEU A 86 10.14 -27.29 -19.40
CA LEU A 86 9.70 -28.63 -19.81
C LEU A 86 10.35 -29.11 -21.15
N PRO A 87 10.44 -28.28 -22.22
CA PRO A 87 11.10 -28.70 -23.44
C PRO A 87 12.59 -29.06 -23.24
N LEU A 88 13.32 -28.33 -22.41
CA LEU A 88 14.72 -28.63 -22.11
C LEU A 88 14.87 -29.91 -21.27
N ASN A 89 13.94 -30.17 -20.33
CA ASN A 89 13.93 -31.41 -19.58
C ASN A 89 13.62 -32.62 -20.44
N LEU A 90 12.72 -32.48 -21.43
CA LEU A 90 12.43 -33.51 -22.42
C LEU A 90 13.65 -33.81 -23.29
N TYR A 91 14.27 -32.75 -23.84
CA TYR A 91 15.46 -32.88 -24.65
C TYR A 91 16.63 -33.52 -23.92
N ALA A 92 16.82 -33.17 -22.63
CA ALA A 92 17.87 -33.70 -21.79
C ALA A 92 17.56 -35.08 -21.15
N GLY A 93 16.43 -35.73 -21.49
CA GLY A 93 16.04 -37.02 -20.95
C GLY A 93 15.76 -37.02 -19.43
N GLN A 94 15.49 -35.84 -18.84
CA GLN A 94 15.31 -35.68 -17.39
C GLN A 94 13.86 -35.94 -16.93
N VAL A 95 12.97 -36.29 -17.84
CA VAL A 95 11.58 -36.65 -17.52
C VAL A 95 11.54 -38.13 -17.10
N THR A 96 11.85 -38.38 -15.82
CA THR A 96 11.86 -39.70 -15.19
C THR A 96 10.69 -39.79 -14.20
N PRO A 97 10.29 -40.99 -13.73
CA PRO A 97 9.29 -41.15 -12.66
C PRO A 97 9.58 -40.30 -11.40
N ASP A 98 10.85 -40.01 -11.14
CA ASP A 98 11.33 -39.18 -10.03
C ASP A 98 11.06 -37.67 -10.22
N LEU A 99 10.65 -37.25 -11.42
CA LEU A 99 10.42 -35.83 -11.74
C LEU A 99 9.33 -35.22 -10.82
N PHE A 100 8.31 -35.98 -10.44
CA PHE A 100 7.24 -35.50 -9.56
C PHE A 100 7.81 -35.19 -8.16
N ARG A 101 8.63 -36.06 -7.60
CA ARG A 101 9.32 -35.81 -6.33
C ARG A 101 10.19 -34.56 -6.44
N LYS A 102 11.02 -34.47 -7.49
CA LYS A 102 11.89 -33.32 -7.75
C LYS A 102 11.11 -32.00 -7.90
N LEU A 103 9.96 -32.01 -8.57
CA LEU A 103 9.09 -30.83 -8.66
C LEU A 103 8.68 -30.28 -7.28
N VAL A 104 8.49 -31.17 -6.30
CA VAL A 104 8.03 -30.76 -4.96
C VAL A 104 9.21 -30.39 -4.05
N THR A 105 10.36 -31.05 -4.18
CA THR A 105 11.48 -30.92 -3.24
C THR A 105 12.67 -30.14 -3.77
N ASP A 106 13.08 -30.35 -5.01
CA ASP A 106 14.37 -29.89 -5.56
C ASP A 106 14.25 -29.00 -6.81
N GLY A 107 13.03 -28.87 -7.37
CA GLY A 107 12.77 -28.12 -8.60
C GLY A 107 12.96 -28.98 -9.87
N SER A 108 12.22 -28.63 -10.93
CA SER A 108 12.28 -29.34 -12.22
C SER A 108 13.52 -29.07 -13.07
N PHE A 109 14.30 -28.08 -12.72
CA PHE A 109 15.56 -27.69 -13.38
C PHE A 109 16.54 -27.13 -12.36
N TYR A 110 17.84 -27.23 -12.60
CA TYR A 110 18.91 -27.02 -11.62
C TYR A 110 18.85 -25.67 -10.86
N HIS A 111 18.31 -24.60 -11.42
CA HIS A 111 18.17 -23.30 -10.76
C HIS A 111 16.78 -23.11 -10.10
N LEU A 112 15.78 -23.93 -10.43
CA LEU A 112 14.42 -23.78 -9.93
C LEU A 112 14.21 -24.28 -8.51
N TRP A 113 15.21 -24.91 -7.88
CA TRP A 113 15.14 -25.43 -6.50
C TRP A 113 14.74 -24.34 -5.48
N TYR A 114 15.01 -23.08 -5.76
CA TYR A 114 14.64 -21.96 -4.91
C TYR A 114 13.12 -21.87 -4.68
N PHE A 115 12.30 -22.18 -5.67
CA PHE A 115 10.85 -22.07 -5.56
C PHE A 115 10.24 -23.10 -4.59
N PRO A 116 10.44 -24.42 -4.74
CA PRO A 116 9.96 -25.39 -3.77
C PRO A 116 10.59 -25.18 -2.38
N ALA A 117 11.87 -24.80 -2.30
CA ALA A 117 12.49 -24.44 -1.03
C ALA A 117 11.79 -23.24 -0.35
N LEU A 118 11.42 -22.22 -1.08
CA LEU A 118 10.68 -21.06 -0.54
C LEU A 118 9.24 -21.44 -0.15
N LEU A 119 8.56 -22.27 -0.96
CA LEU A 119 7.19 -22.73 -0.68
C LEU A 119 7.11 -23.55 0.61
N LEU A 120 8.10 -24.40 0.87
CA LEU A 120 8.22 -25.18 2.10
C LEU A 120 8.74 -24.33 3.27
N GLY A 121 9.78 -23.54 3.06
CA GLY A 121 10.49 -22.83 4.13
C GLY A 121 9.71 -21.65 4.72
N VAL A 122 8.88 -20.95 3.95
CA VAL A 122 8.07 -19.83 4.47
C VAL A 122 7.03 -20.27 5.53
N PRO A 123 6.25 -21.34 5.34
CA PRO A 123 5.38 -21.89 6.39
C PRO A 123 6.15 -22.33 7.64
N ILE A 124 7.29 -23.02 7.47
CA ILE A 124 8.16 -23.46 8.57
C ILE A 124 8.68 -22.25 9.35
N ALA A 125 9.28 -21.28 8.68
CA ALA A 125 9.78 -20.05 9.32
C ALA A 125 8.67 -19.29 10.05
N LYS A 126 7.45 -19.24 9.50
CA LYS A 126 6.28 -18.66 10.16
C LYS A 126 5.88 -19.42 11.42
N GLY A 127 5.94 -20.77 11.39
CA GLY A 127 5.69 -21.62 12.55
C GLY A 127 6.71 -21.37 13.66
N ILE A 128 8.00 -21.45 13.33
CA ILE A 128 9.12 -21.20 14.24
C ILE A 128 9.08 -19.76 14.81
N ARG A 129 8.72 -18.78 14.01
CA ARG A 129 8.59 -17.37 14.43
C ARG A 129 7.58 -17.15 15.57
N ARG A 130 6.61 -18.05 15.74
CA ARG A 130 5.62 -18.01 16.85
C ARG A 130 6.27 -18.21 18.22
N LEU A 131 7.40 -18.88 18.30
CA LEU A 131 8.18 -19.06 19.53
C LEU A 131 8.88 -17.75 19.99
N GLY A 132 8.76 -16.69 19.21
CA GLY A 132 9.53 -15.45 19.38
C GLY A 132 10.72 -15.41 18.42
N LEU A 133 11.25 -14.18 18.17
CA LEU A 133 12.30 -14.03 17.16
C LEU A 133 13.62 -14.69 17.59
N ARG A 134 14.03 -14.53 18.86
CA ARG A 134 15.30 -15.08 19.37
C ARG A 134 15.28 -16.61 19.41
N ALA A 135 14.23 -17.19 20.02
CA ALA A 135 14.08 -18.65 20.05
C ALA A 135 13.92 -19.23 18.63
N GLY A 136 13.17 -18.52 17.76
CA GLY A 136 13.02 -18.92 16.37
C GLY A 136 14.33 -18.93 15.58
N LEU A 137 15.21 -17.95 15.81
CA LEU A 137 16.56 -17.93 15.21
C LEU A 137 17.39 -19.11 15.72
N ALA A 138 17.38 -19.41 17.02
CA ALA A 138 18.12 -20.55 17.57
C ALA A 138 17.67 -21.89 16.96
N VAL A 139 16.34 -22.11 16.82
CA VAL A 139 15.82 -23.31 16.16
C VAL A 139 16.25 -23.38 14.70
N ALA A 140 16.17 -22.25 13.97
CA ALA A 140 16.56 -22.19 12.57
C ALA A 140 18.08 -22.38 12.38
N GLU A 141 18.91 -21.93 13.33
CA GLU A 141 20.36 -22.16 13.38
C GLU A 141 20.65 -23.67 13.53
N VAL A 142 19.98 -24.36 14.46
CA VAL A 142 20.15 -25.81 14.64
C VAL A 142 19.78 -26.55 13.35
N LEU A 143 18.66 -26.18 12.70
CA LEU A 143 18.28 -26.76 11.41
C LEU A 143 19.36 -26.52 10.35
N TYR A 144 19.92 -25.32 10.31
CA TYR A 144 20.99 -24.96 9.39
C TYR A 144 22.28 -25.79 9.64
N LEU A 145 22.67 -25.99 10.90
CA LEU A 145 23.83 -26.80 11.27
C LEU A 145 23.64 -28.27 10.87
N ILE A 146 22.43 -28.82 11.06
CA ILE A 146 22.11 -30.16 10.54
C ILE A 146 22.24 -30.16 9.01
N GLY A 147 21.69 -29.15 8.32
CA GLY A 147 21.84 -29.01 6.86
C GLY A 147 23.28 -28.92 6.40
N LEU A 148 24.14 -28.20 7.14
CA LEU A 148 25.55 -28.03 6.88
C LEU A 148 26.30 -29.38 6.85
N GLY A 149 26.00 -30.28 7.80
CA GLY A 149 26.56 -31.64 7.85
C GLY A 149 26.09 -32.55 6.69
N GLY A 150 25.03 -32.18 5.97
CA GLY A 150 24.63 -32.87 4.73
C GLY A 150 25.12 -32.19 3.45
N ASP A 151 25.86 -31.08 3.54
CA ASP A 151 26.38 -30.28 2.42
C ASP A 151 27.92 -30.19 2.49
N SER A 152 28.45 -29.06 2.93
CA SER A 152 29.91 -28.76 2.87
C SER A 152 30.72 -29.51 3.91
N TYR A 153 30.11 -29.96 5.00
CA TYR A 153 30.78 -30.72 6.07
C TYR A 153 30.45 -32.22 6.06
N TYR A 154 29.93 -32.73 4.94
CA TYR A 154 29.39 -34.10 4.87
C TYR A 154 30.39 -35.18 5.33
N GLY A 155 31.62 -35.20 4.82
CA GLY A 155 32.60 -36.20 5.19
C GLY A 155 33.08 -36.08 6.64
N LEU A 156 32.97 -34.92 7.28
CA LEU A 156 33.20 -34.76 8.71
C LEU A 156 32.01 -35.24 9.53
N ALA A 157 30.79 -34.94 9.09
CA ALA A 157 29.56 -35.37 9.74
C ALA A 157 29.42 -36.89 9.73
N MET A 158 29.83 -37.58 8.67
CA MET A 158 29.81 -39.05 8.56
C MET A 158 30.69 -39.76 9.59
N ARG A 159 31.58 -39.05 10.27
CA ARG A 159 32.40 -39.62 11.39
C ARG A 159 31.60 -39.65 12.70
N LEU A 160 30.44 -39.04 12.77
CA LEU A 160 29.61 -39.00 13.97
C LEU A 160 28.70 -40.25 14.02
N PRO A 161 28.49 -40.88 15.19
CA PRO A 161 27.55 -41.97 15.34
C PRO A 161 26.16 -41.59 14.91
N GLY A 162 25.49 -42.45 14.10
CA GLY A 162 24.11 -42.25 13.63
C GLY A 162 23.94 -41.23 12.45
N ALA A 163 25.00 -40.56 12.02
CA ALA A 163 24.94 -39.61 10.92
C ALA A 163 24.55 -40.29 9.59
N GLU A 164 25.04 -41.46 9.32
CA GLU A 164 24.71 -42.24 8.12
C GLU A 164 23.20 -42.54 8.02
N SER A 165 22.57 -42.96 9.10
CA SER A 165 21.16 -43.24 9.17
C SER A 165 20.33 -41.95 8.99
N LEU A 166 20.74 -40.85 9.67
CA LEU A 166 20.07 -39.56 9.57
C LEU A 166 20.10 -39.02 8.12
N TYR A 167 21.29 -38.91 7.53
CA TYR A 167 21.42 -38.37 6.19
C TYR A 167 20.91 -39.33 5.11
N GLY A 168 20.96 -40.63 5.35
CA GLY A 168 20.28 -41.65 4.51
C GLY A 168 18.78 -41.36 4.40
N ALA A 169 18.12 -41.15 5.53
CA ALA A 169 16.69 -40.79 5.56
C ALA A 169 16.42 -39.40 4.90
N VAL A 170 17.26 -38.39 5.16
CA VAL A 170 17.11 -37.07 4.54
C VAL A 170 17.22 -37.14 3.01
N PHE A 171 18.16 -37.92 2.48
CA PHE A 171 18.40 -38.03 1.04
C PHE A 171 17.43 -38.94 0.30
N GLN A 172 16.61 -39.71 1.01
CA GLN A 172 15.42 -40.36 0.39
C GLN A 172 14.36 -39.32 -0.03
N VAL A 173 14.24 -38.19 0.71
CA VAL A 173 13.27 -37.15 0.45
C VAL A 173 13.84 -36.02 -0.40
N PHE A 174 15.01 -35.50 -0.02
CA PHE A 174 15.66 -34.34 -0.62
C PHE A 174 16.96 -34.73 -1.30
N THR A 175 17.23 -34.21 -2.48
CA THR A 175 18.53 -34.37 -3.13
C THR A 175 19.63 -33.60 -2.40
N TYR A 176 19.28 -32.43 -1.82
CA TYR A 176 20.20 -31.52 -1.15
C TYR A 176 19.63 -31.02 0.18
N THR A 177 20.53 -30.73 1.14
CA THR A 177 20.14 -30.10 2.41
C THR A 177 19.97 -28.57 2.28
N ARG A 178 20.38 -27.95 1.18
CA ARG A 178 20.03 -26.56 0.84
C ARG A 178 18.56 -26.47 0.36
N ASN A 179 17.63 -26.69 1.25
CA ASN A 179 16.20 -26.82 0.95
C ASN A 179 15.31 -25.97 1.87
N GLY A 180 14.00 -26.15 1.78
CA GLY A 180 13.02 -25.41 2.56
C GLY A 180 13.03 -25.72 4.06
N LEU A 181 13.55 -26.87 4.48
CA LEU A 181 13.62 -27.26 5.89
C LEU A 181 14.87 -26.72 6.58
N PHE A 182 16.03 -27.00 6.01
CA PHE A 182 17.32 -26.75 6.69
C PHE A 182 17.92 -25.38 6.36
N TYR A 183 17.66 -24.81 5.19
CA TYR A 183 18.34 -23.62 4.72
C TYR A 183 17.48 -22.34 4.80
N VAL A 184 16.25 -22.40 4.30
CA VAL A 184 15.41 -21.21 4.10
C VAL A 184 14.98 -20.53 5.40
N PRO A 185 14.60 -21.28 6.50
CA PRO A 185 14.10 -20.64 7.72
C PRO A 185 15.10 -19.66 8.34
N LEU A 186 16.38 -20.00 8.38
CA LEU A 186 17.42 -19.16 8.99
C LEU A 186 17.50 -17.80 8.28
N PHE A 187 17.64 -17.79 6.95
CA PHE A 187 17.79 -16.54 6.21
C PHE A 187 16.51 -15.70 6.17
N LEU A 188 15.32 -16.32 6.18
CA LEU A 188 14.07 -15.58 6.36
C LEU A 188 14.02 -14.89 7.73
N LEU A 189 14.38 -15.58 8.80
CA LEU A 189 14.36 -15.04 10.16
C LEU A 189 15.48 -14.02 10.42
N LEU A 190 16.68 -14.20 9.86
CA LEU A 190 17.74 -13.16 9.86
C LEU A 190 17.29 -11.89 9.15
N GLY A 191 16.63 -12.03 8.01
CA GLY A 191 16.00 -10.90 7.32
C GLY A 191 14.90 -10.23 8.14
N ALA A 192 14.07 -11.02 8.83
CA ALA A 192 13.03 -10.54 9.73
C ALA A 192 13.60 -9.82 10.96
N ALA A 193 14.75 -10.26 11.48
CA ALA A 193 15.44 -9.61 12.58
C ALA A 193 15.87 -8.17 12.23
N GLY A 194 16.23 -7.92 10.97
CA GLY A 194 16.58 -6.58 10.49
C GLY A 194 17.68 -5.92 11.32
N VAL A 195 18.69 -6.69 11.69
CA VAL A 195 19.82 -6.26 12.53
C VAL A 195 20.41 -4.96 11.99
N ARG A 196 20.70 -4.00 12.88
CA ARG A 196 21.28 -2.71 12.52
C ARG A 196 22.62 -2.55 13.19
N PHE A 197 23.63 -2.35 12.35
CA PHE A 197 24.97 -1.93 12.76
C PHE A 197 25.26 -0.54 12.18
N SER A 198 26.32 0.12 12.68
CA SER A 198 26.85 1.27 11.98
C SER A 198 27.30 0.86 10.58
N ARG A 199 27.26 1.78 9.61
CA ARG A 199 27.65 1.48 8.22
C ARG A 199 29.08 0.94 8.12
N ARG A 200 30.00 1.48 8.96
CA ARG A 200 31.40 1.03 9.01
C ARG A 200 31.50 -0.38 9.61
N THR A 201 30.87 -0.63 10.76
CA THR A 201 30.85 -1.94 11.42
C THR A 201 30.27 -3.01 10.51
N ALA A 202 29.17 -2.72 9.83
CA ALA A 202 28.54 -3.65 8.90
C ALA A 202 29.44 -3.96 7.70
N ALA A 203 30.11 -2.97 7.12
CA ALA A 203 31.05 -3.17 6.02
C ALA A 203 32.27 -4.00 6.45
N LEU A 204 32.90 -3.65 7.57
CA LEU A 204 34.03 -4.39 8.10
C LEU A 204 33.67 -5.84 8.47
N GLY A 205 32.50 -6.04 9.09
CA GLY A 205 31.97 -7.37 9.42
C GLY A 205 31.70 -8.20 8.16
N THR A 206 31.22 -7.56 7.07
CA THR A 206 31.03 -8.24 5.78
C THR A 206 32.36 -8.69 5.19
N LEU A 207 33.39 -7.83 5.18
CA LEU A 207 34.73 -8.16 4.64
C LEU A 207 35.41 -9.25 5.48
N ALA A 208 35.38 -9.12 6.80
CA ALA A 208 35.99 -10.12 7.70
C ALA A 208 35.26 -11.47 7.59
N GLY A 209 33.93 -11.46 7.57
CA GLY A 209 33.13 -12.67 7.38
C GLY A 209 33.37 -13.32 6.02
N LEU A 210 33.50 -12.52 4.94
CA LEU A 210 33.84 -13.04 3.62
C LEU A 210 35.23 -13.66 3.56
N ALA A 211 36.21 -13.04 4.21
CA ALA A 211 37.53 -13.62 4.33
C ALA A 211 37.50 -14.97 5.09
N LEU A 212 36.78 -15.05 6.20
CA LEU A 212 36.55 -16.27 6.95
C LEU A 212 35.86 -17.34 6.10
N MET A 213 34.76 -17.01 5.42
CA MET A 213 34.06 -17.91 4.53
C MET A 213 34.92 -18.41 3.37
N THR A 214 35.81 -17.55 2.86
CA THR A 214 36.76 -17.93 1.82
C THR A 214 37.77 -18.96 2.36
N ALA A 215 38.37 -18.69 3.53
CA ALA A 215 39.28 -19.62 4.18
C ALA A 215 38.62 -20.98 4.49
N GLU A 216 37.40 -20.95 5.02
CA GLU A 216 36.53 -22.11 5.26
C GLU A 216 36.33 -22.92 3.98
N ALA A 217 35.88 -22.28 2.89
CA ALA A 217 35.57 -22.94 1.62
C ALA A 217 36.83 -23.63 1.02
N PHE A 218 37.98 -22.93 0.98
CA PHE A 218 39.20 -23.51 0.46
C PHE A 218 39.74 -24.64 1.36
N ARG A 219 39.62 -24.51 2.70
CA ARG A 219 39.98 -25.58 3.63
C ARG A 219 39.15 -26.83 3.46
N LEU A 220 37.82 -26.69 3.38
CA LEU A 220 36.93 -27.83 3.15
C LEU A 220 37.19 -28.52 1.81
N ARG A 221 37.47 -27.71 0.77
CA ARG A 221 37.87 -28.23 -0.54
C ARG A 221 39.17 -29.03 -0.46
N SER A 222 40.19 -28.52 0.24
CA SER A 222 41.48 -29.23 0.39
C SER A 222 41.36 -30.54 1.17
N LEU A 223 40.37 -30.65 2.06
CA LEU A 223 40.08 -31.87 2.83
C LEU A 223 39.22 -32.88 2.04
N GLY A 224 38.63 -32.50 0.92
CA GLY A 224 37.77 -33.37 0.11
C GLY A 224 36.51 -33.90 0.84
N VAL A 225 36.02 -33.18 1.86
CA VAL A 225 34.93 -33.64 2.74
C VAL A 225 33.52 -33.17 2.26
N GLN A 226 33.46 -32.34 1.25
CA GLN A 226 32.21 -31.75 0.74
C GLN A 226 31.45 -32.75 -0.14
N ARG A 227 30.18 -32.97 0.17
CA ARG A 227 29.24 -33.57 -0.77
C ARG A 227 28.70 -32.53 -1.75
N HIS A 228 28.51 -31.30 -1.26
CA HIS A 228 28.13 -30.12 -2.01
C HIS A 228 28.77 -28.89 -1.36
N ASP A 229 28.84 -27.76 -2.05
CA ASP A 229 29.50 -26.55 -1.60
C ASP A 229 28.57 -25.34 -1.56
N SER A 230 27.38 -25.55 -0.98
CA SER A 230 26.29 -24.53 -0.97
C SER A 230 26.10 -23.84 0.38
N MET A 231 26.53 -24.46 1.46
CA MET A 231 26.33 -24.03 2.84
C MET A 231 27.68 -23.92 3.56
N TYR A 232 27.93 -22.79 4.22
CA TYR A 232 29.13 -22.54 5.00
C TYR A 232 28.78 -22.04 6.39
N LEU A 233 29.59 -22.32 7.39
CA LEU A 233 29.39 -21.88 8.77
C LEU A 233 29.47 -20.36 8.88
N ALA A 234 30.34 -19.71 8.13
CA ALA A 234 30.49 -18.25 8.09
C ALA A 234 29.40 -17.54 7.29
N LEU A 235 28.63 -18.25 6.44
CA LEU A 235 27.64 -17.64 5.53
C LEU A 235 26.56 -16.82 6.26
N PRO A 236 25.92 -17.28 7.36
CA PRO A 236 24.95 -16.48 8.10
C PRO A 236 25.52 -15.17 8.65
N LEU A 237 26.78 -15.18 9.11
CA LEU A 237 27.49 -13.99 9.60
C LEU A 237 27.70 -12.97 8.49
N VAL A 238 28.27 -13.41 7.36
CA VAL A 238 28.45 -12.56 6.17
C VAL A 238 27.15 -11.92 5.76
N MET A 239 26.09 -12.73 5.66
CA MET A 239 24.77 -12.26 5.21
C MET A 239 24.13 -11.31 6.20
N GLY A 240 24.28 -11.53 7.50
CA GLY A 240 23.80 -10.62 8.55
C GLY A 240 24.45 -9.24 8.46
N CYS A 241 25.77 -9.20 8.29
CA CYS A 241 26.52 -7.95 8.14
C CYS A 241 26.23 -7.26 6.80
N LEU A 242 26.22 -7.97 5.69
CA LEU A 242 25.90 -7.44 4.36
C LEU A 242 24.48 -6.86 4.33
N PHE A 243 23.51 -7.57 4.89
CA PHE A 243 22.14 -7.10 4.94
C PHE A 243 21.98 -5.85 5.82
N ALA A 244 22.65 -5.79 6.97
CA ALA A 244 22.72 -4.61 7.82
C ALA A 244 23.33 -3.40 7.08
N TRP A 245 24.40 -3.61 6.30
CA TRP A 245 25.00 -2.58 5.47
C TRP A 245 24.04 -2.08 4.40
N LEU A 246 23.36 -2.96 3.67
CA LEU A 246 22.35 -2.62 2.68
C LEU A 246 21.17 -1.83 3.29
N LEU A 247 20.78 -2.20 4.52
CA LEU A 247 19.77 -1.46 5.26
C LEU A 247 20.24 -0.08 5.73
N ALA A 248 21.53 0.20 5.81
CA ALA A 248 22.08 1.51 6.17
C ALA A 248 22.24 2.48 4.98
N VAL A 249 22.09 2.00 3.74
CA VAL A 249 22.18 2.82 2.51
C VAL A 249 20.80 3.38 2.16
N ASN A 250 20.69 4.71 2.10
CA ASN A 250 19.47 5.42 1.74
C ASN A 250 19.31 5.53 0.21
N GLY A 251 18.06 5.61 -0.26
CA GLY A 251 17.76 5.83 -1.68
C GLY A 251 16.31 5.52 -2.05
N GLY A 252 15.84 6.08 -3.17
CA GLY A 252 14.50 5.88 -3.71
C GLY A 252 14.28 4.44 -4.24
N GLN A 253 13.03 3.99 -4.30
CA GLN A 253 12.68 2.65 -4.81
C GLN A 253 12.85 2.58 -6.34
N ARG A 254 13.44 1.50 -6.86
CA ARG A 254 13.61 1.22 -8.29
C ARG A 254 12.84 -0.06 -8.66
N ARG A 255 11.54 0.06 -8.93
CA ARG A 255 10.66 -1.09 -9.24
C ARG A 255 11.10 -1.89 -10.47
N GLU A 256 11.66 -1.22 -11.47
CA GLU A 256 12.13 -1.81 -12.72
C GLU A 256 13.26 -2.81 -12.48
N LEU A 257 14.25 -2.48 -11.63
CA LEU A 257 15.35 -3.39 -11.28
C LEU A 257 14.86 -4.69 -10.63
N ARG A 258 13.74 -4.64 -9.90
CA ARG A 258 13.13 -5.80 -9.26
C ARG A 258 12.53 -6.77 -10.27
N HIS A 259 11.91 -6.24 -11.33
CA HIS A 259 11.37 -7.06 -12.39
C HIS A 259 12.48 -7.60 -13.27
N LEU A 260 13.48 -6.76 -13.57
CA LEU A 260 14.65 -7.16 -14.34
C LEU A 260 15.43 -8.30 -13.65
N SER A 261 15.74 -8.19 -12.35
CA SER A 261 16.43 -9.24 -11.62
C SER A 261 15.68 -10.58 -11.60
N ALA A 262 14.35 -10.54 -11.51
CA ALA A 262 13.54 -11.76 -11.55
C ALA A 262 13.56 -12.43 -12.94
N LEU A 263 13.55 -11.63 -14.02
CA LEU A 263 13.64 -12.14 -15.39
C LEU A 263 15.03 -12.68 -15.69
N VAL A 264 16.08 -11.97 -15.27
CA VAL A 264 17.47 -12.45 -15.40
C VAL A 264 17.63 -13.81 -14.71
N TYR A 265 17.13 -13.94 -13.47
CA TYR A 265 17.13 -15.22 -12.75
C TYR A 265 16.36 -16.31 -13.52
N LEU A 266 15.23 -15.97 -14.12
CA LEU A 266 14.39 -16.96 -14.80
C LEU A 266 14.92 -17.37 -16.17
N LEU A 267 15.49 -16.44 -16.94
CA LEU A 267 15.80 -16.67 -18.38
C LEU A 267 17.24 -17.11 -18.63
N HIS A 268 18.19 -16.90 -17.68
CA HIS A 268 19.62 -17.15 -17.97
C HIS A 268 19.94 -18.57 -18.43
N PRO A 269 19.31 -19.67 -17.94
CA PRO A 269 19.70 -21.00 -18.45
C PRO A 269 19.31 -21.20 -19.92
N TRP A 270 18.17 -20.63 -20.34
CA TRP A 270 17.81 -20.62 -21.76
C TRP A 270 18.84 -19.87 -22.61
N CYS A 271 19.34 -18.73 -22.09
CA CYS A 271 20.36 -17.94 -22.78
C CYS A 271 21.69 -18.69 -22.87
N ILE A 272 22.06 -19.44 -21.83
CA ILE A 272 23.25 -20.31 -21.85
C ILE A 272 23.09 -21.38 -22.93
N VAL A 273 21.95 -22.05 -23.01
CA VAL A 273 21.65 -23.08 -24.03
C VAL A 273 21.68 -22.47 -25.44
N LEU A 274 21.05 -21.30 -25.61
CA LEU A 274 21.04 -20.62 -26.93
C LEU A 274 22.44 -20.19 -27.37
N VAL A 275 23.27 -19.66 -26.47
CA VAL A 275 24.67 -19.29 -26.82
C VAL A 275 25.48 -20.53 -27.22
N ARG A 276 25.36 -21.65 -26.49
CA ARG A 276 26.03 -22.90 -26.83
C ARG A 276 25.53 -23.50 -28.13
N GLY A 277 24.21 -23.50 -28.36
CA GLY A 277 23.60 -23.98 -29.59
C GLY A 277 24.02 -23.16 -30.83
N ALA A 278 24.08 -21.81 -30.66
CA ALA A 278 24.55 -20.93 -31.73
C ALA A 278 26.06 -21.14 -32.01
N ALA A 279 26.86 -21.33 -30.97
CA ALA A 279 28.30 -21.63 -31.13
C ALA A 279 28.54 -22.91 -31.90
N GLY A 280 27.81 -23.99 -31.58
CA GLY A 280 27.91 -25.25 -32.32
C GLY A 280 27.43 -25.13 -33.78
N ALA A 281 26.34 -24.43 -34.01
CA ALA A 281 25.82 -24.23 -35.36
C ALA A 281 26.72 -23.37 -36.26
N LEU A 282 27.48 -22.43 -35.69
CA LEU A 282 28.38 -21.51 -36.39
C LEU A 282 29.85 -21.99 -36.42
N GLY A 283 30.19 -23.06 -35.72
CA GLY A 283 31.59 -23.50 -35.54
C GLY A 283 32.45 -22.57 -34.71
N TRP A 284 31.82 -21.78 -33.82
CA TRP A 284 32.49 -20.78 -32.96
C TRP A 284 32.67 -21.26 -31.52
N GLU A 285 32.74 -22.56 -31.26
CA GLU A 285 32.80 -23.16 -29.95
C GLU A 285 34.02 -22.71 -29.14
N CYS A 286 35.19 -22.63 -29.83
CA CYS A 286 36.43 -22.17 -29.20
C CYS A 286 36.35 -20.74 -28.63
N TRP A 287 35.56 -19.87 -29.27
CA TRP A 287 35.38 -18.49 -28.81
C TRP A 287 34.24 -18.33 -27.82
N LEU A 288 33.05 -18.89 -28.14
CA LEU A 288 31.82 -18.63 -27.39
C LEU A 288 31.57 -19.62 -26.26
N VAL A 289 32.32 -20.74 -26.16
CA VAL A 289 32.11 -21.78 -25.15
C VAL A 289 33.38 -22.08 -24.37
N GLU A 290 34.51 -22.36 -25.04
CA GLU A 290 35.76 -22.73 -24.40
C GLU A 290 36.38 -21.56 -23.61
N ASN A 291 36.31 -20.33 -24.14
CA ASN A 291 36.64 -19.15 -23.36
C ASN A 291 35.48 -18.81 -22.39
N SER A 292 35.66 -19.18 -21.13
CA SER A 292 34.67 -19.09 -20.08
C SER A 292 34.15 -17.64 -19.82
N LEU A 293 35.04 -16.64 -19.97
CA LEU A 293 34.68 -15.23 -19.77
C LEU A 293 33.85 -14.70 -20.92
N ILE A 294 34.16 -15.07 -22.18
CA ILE A 294 33.38 -14.71 -23.34
C ILE A 294 32.01 -15.41 -23.28
N HIS A 295 32.00 -16.71 -22.90
CA HIS A 295 30.74 -17.44 -22.67
C HIS A 295 29.81 -16.77 -21.67
N PHE A 296 30.35 -16.40 -20.48
CA PHE A 296 29.60 -15.67 -19.47
C PHE A 296 29.08 -14.34 -20.00
N THR A 297 29.95 -13.57 -20.68
CA THR A 297 29.59 -12.25 -21.18
C THR A 297 28.47 -12.34 -22.22
N ALA A 298 28.58 -13.27 -23.18
CA ALA A 298 27.57 -13.50 -24.22
C ALA A 298 26.23 -13.95 -23.58
N ALA A 299 26.25 -14.91 -22.66
CA ALA A 299 25.06 -15.40 -21.97
C ALA A 299 24.42 -14.30 -21.10
N ALA A 300 25.21 -13.49 -20.40
CA ALA A 300 24.71 -12.38 -19.59
C ALA A 300 24.08 -11.29 -20.46
N LEU A 301 24.76 -10.83 -21.52
CA LEU A 301 24.25 -9.80 -22.44
C LEU A 301 22.92 -10.26 -23.09
N LEU A 302 22.88 -11.49 -23.59
CA LEU A 302 21.65 -12.06 -24.16
C LEU A 302 20.53 -12.12 -23.11
N THR A 303 20.84 -12.51 -21.88
CA THR A 303 19.88 -12.56 -20.78
C THR A 303 19.33 -11.18 -20.45
N PHE A 304 20.18 -10.16 -20.37
CA PHE A 304 19.75 -8.79 -20.14
C PHE A 304 18.93 -8.22 -21.31
N ALA A 305 19.35 -8.50 -22.55
CA ALA A 305 18.63 -8.06 -23.75
C ALA A 305 17.22 -8.68 -23.81
N LEU A 306 17.09 -10.00 -23.62
CA LEU A 306 15.77 -10.67 -23.59
C LEU A 306 14.93 -10.23 -22.39
N SER A 307 15.54 -10.05 -21.23
CA SER A 307 14.81 -9.54 -20.05
C SER A 307 14.30 -8.12 -20.26
N GLY A 308 15.11 -7.26 -20.88
CA GLY A 308 14.73 -5.91 -21.30
C GLY A 308 13.59 -5.93 -22.33
N LEU A 309 13.72 -6.76 -23.36
CA LEU A 309 12.69 -6.94 -24.38
C LEU A 309 11.35 -7.40 -23.77
N VAL A 310 11.38 -8.40 -22.89
CA VAL A 310 10.17 -8.87 -22.18
C VAL A 310 9.56 -7.74 -21.33
N LEU A 311 10.37 -6.87 -20.72
CA LEU A 311 9.86 -5.72 -19.95
C LEU A 311 9.24 -4.66 -20.84
N THR A 312 9.80 -4.40 -22.03
CA THR A 312 9.25 -3.44 -23.00
C THR A 312 8.00 -3.97 -23.68
N LEU A 313 7.99 -5.27 -24.01
CA LEU A 313 6.84 -5.96 -24.61
C LEU A 313 5.74 -6.30 -23.61
N ARG A 314 5.99 -6.18 -22.31
CA ARG A 314 4.91 -6.31 -21.33
C ARG A 314 3.83 -5.32 -21.74
N PRO A 315 2.60 -5.79 -22.05
CA PRO A 315 1.50 -4.86 -22.18
C PRO A 315 1.46 -4.08 -20.86
N ARG A 316 1.83 -2.81 -20.91
CA ARG A 316 1.43 -1.90 -19.83
C ARG A 316 -0.08 -2.16 -19.75
N PRO A 317 -0.63 -2.49 -18.55
CA PRO A 317 -2.07 -2.58 -18.47
C PRO A 317 -2.56 -1.29 -19.10
N LEU A 318 -3.22 -1.39 -20.26
CA LEU A 318 -3.91 -0.28 -20.89
C LEU A 318 -4.88 0.20 -19.81
N ARG A 319 -4.44 1.14 -18.97
CA ARG A 319 -5.38 1.90 -18.17
C ARG A 319 -6.07 2.75 -19.22
N PRO A 320 -7.37 2.53 -19.45
CA PRO A 320 -8.10 3.39 -20.35
C PRO A 320 -7.83 4.81 -19.85
N MET A 321 -7.43 5.69 -20.76
CA MET A 321 -7.20 7.10 -20.43
C MET A 321 -8.50 7.61 -19.82
N ALA A 322 -8.45 8.02 -18.56
CA ALA A 322 -9.66 8.45 -17.87
C ALA A 322 -10.26 9.63 -18.64
N ARG A 323 -11.55 9.50 -19.04
CA ARG A 323 -12.31 10.58 -19.67
C ARG A 323 -12.54 11.75 -18.72
N ALA A 324 -12.80 11.40 -17.45
CA ALA A 324 -12.94 12.32 -16.33
C ALA A 324 -12.43 11.63 -15.05
N TRP A 325 -11.83 12.39 -14.12
CA TRP A 325 -11.23 11.83 -12.91
C TRP A 325 -11.18 12.82 -11.76
N ARG A 326 -11.16 12.25 -10.56
CA ARG A 326 -10.82 12.94 -9.30
C ARG A 326 -9.33 12.76 -9.04
N GLU A 327 -8.60 13.85 -8.90
CA GLU A 327 -7.18 13.84 -8.53
C GLU A 327 -7.05 14.21 -7.06
N ILE A 328 -6.44 13.35 -6.25
CA ILE A 328 -6.35 13.50 -4.81
C ILE A 328 -4.91 13.73 -4.38
N ASP A 329 -4.65 14.93 -3.86
CA ASP A 329 -3.36 15.30 -3.27
C ASP A 329 -3.27 14.79 -1.83
N LEU A 330 -2.63 13.62 -1.68
CA LEU A 330 -2.44 13.01 -0.36
C LEU A 330 -1.38 13.75 0.48
N ASP A 331 -0.57 14.61 -0.10
CA ASP A 331 0.41 15.40 0.63
C ASP A 331 -0.24 16.67 1.19
N ALA A 332 -1.15 17.30 0.44
CA ALA A 332 -2.04 18.34 0.95
C ALA A 332 -2.90 17.81 2.13
N LEU A 333 -3.47 16.61 2.00
CA LEU A 333 -4.21 15.97 3.09
C LEU A 333 -3.35 15.76 4.36
N ALA A 334 -2.10 15.33 4.18
CA ALA A 334 -1.17 15.16 5.30
C ALA A 334 -0.76 16.49 5.93
N HIS A 335 -0.58 17.53 5.12
CA HIS A 335 -0.33 18.90 5.56
C HIS A 335 -1.52 19.40 6.40
N ASN A 336 -2.74 19.31 5.88
CA ASN A 336 -3.95 19.72 6.59
C ASN A 336 -4.07 19.02 7.95
N ALA A 337 -3.88 17.70 8.01
CA ALA A 337 -3.90 16.96 9.27
C ALA A 337 -2.81 17.43 10.24
N ALA A 338 -1.65 17.85 9.76
CA ALA A 338 -0.58 18.39 10.61
C ALA A 338 -0.91 19.79 11.12
N VAL A 339 -1.50 20.64 10.27
CA VAL A 339 -1.95 22.00 10.65
C VAL A 339 -3.07 21.90 11.69
N LEU A 340 -4.10 21.10 11.44
CA LEU A 340 -5.21 20.93 12.39
C LEU A 340 -4.76 20.40 13.75
N ARG A 341 -3.74 19.54 13.79
CA ARG A 341 -3.17 19.07 15.07
C ARG A 341 -2.49 20.16 15.88
N LYS A 342 -1.91 21.16 15.23
CA LYS A 342 -1.32 22.31 15.94
C LYS A 342 -2.39 23.20 16.60
N CYS A 343 -3.62 23.13 16.09
CA CYS A 343 -4.77 23.86 16.67
C CYS A 343 -5.43 23.11 17.82
N LEU A 344 -5.03 21.85 18.12
CA LEU A 344 -5.61 21.06 19.19
C LEU A 344 -5.05 21.45 20.57
N SER A 345 -5.90 21.40 21.58
CA SER A 345 -5.50 21.54 22.97
C SER A 345 -4.63 20.35 23.44
N PRO A 346 -3.80 20.54 24.48
CA PRO A 346 -3.06 19.44 25.10
C PRO A 346 -3.98 18.27 25.48
N GLY A 347 -3.61 17.05 25.07
CA GLY A 347 -4.42 15.85 25.32
C GLY A 347 -5.56 15.59 24.33
N GLN A 348 -5.87 16.53 23.45
CA GLN A 348 -6.87 16.37 22.40
C GLN A 348 -6.29 15.63 21.18
N GLU A 349 -7.10 14.79 20.54
CA GLU A 349 -6.73 14.04 19.35
C GLU A 349 -7.65 14.35 18.16
N LEU A 350 -7.09 14.23 16.94
CA LEU A 350 -7.87 14.36 15.70
C LEU A 350 -8.64 13.06 15.41
N MET A 351 -9.97 13.15 15.35
CA MET A 351 -10.84 12.13 14.79
C MET A 351 -11.21 12.53 13.34
N ALA A 352 -10.67 11.81 12.37
CA ALA A 352 -10.91 12.09 10.97
C ALA A 352 -12.29 11.57 10.52
N VAL A 353 -13.17 12.46 10.08
CA VAL A 353 -14.46 12.09 9.53
C VAL A 353 -14.30 11.75 8.05
N VAL A 354 -14.48 10.46 7.71
CA VAL A 354 -14.25 9.90 6.38
C VAL A 354 -15.50 9.20 5.80
N LYS A 355 -16.67 9.65 6.23
CA LYS A 355 -17.98 9.20 5.71
C LYS A 355 -18.16 9.62 4.25
N ALA A 356 -19.13 9.04 3.55
CA ALA A 356 -19.47 9.31 2.14
C ALA A 356 -18.21 9.24 1.24
N ASP A 357 -17.49 8.11 1.28
CA ASP A 357 -16.21 7.89 0.58
C ASP A 357 -15.16 8.99 0.87
N ALA A 358 -15.08 9.44 2.14
CA ALA A 358 -14.24 10.57 2.56
C ALA A 358 -14.62 11.87 1.81
N TYR A 359 -15.91 12.21 1.79
CA TYR A 359 -16.45 13.34 1.00
C TYR A 359 -15.98 13.28 -0.47
N GLY A 360 -16.08 12.12 -1.09
CA GLY A 360 -15.67 11.91 -2.47
C GLY A 360 -14.17 11.75 -2.73
N HIS A 361 -13.32 11.79 -1.69
CA HIS A 361 -11.85 11.70 -1.84
C HIS A 361 -11.30 10.28 -1.84
N GLY A 362 -12.15 9.25 -1.70
CA GLY A 362 -11.74 7.86 -1.61
C GLY A 362 -11.32 7.44 -0.19
N ALA A 363 -12.29 6.97 0.61
CA ALA A 363 -12.14 6.70 2.05
C ALA A 363 -10.93 5.80 2.38
N ALA A 364 -10.71 4.73 1.61
CA ALA A 364 -9.64 3.78 1.90
C ALA A 364 -8.23 4.39 1.76
N GLN A 365 -7.96 5.20 0.74
CA GLN A 365 -6.66 5.83 0.55
C GLN A 365 -6.44 7.00 1.50
N THR A 366 -7.47 7.82 1.70
CA THR A 366 -7.51 8.93 2.65
C THR A 366 -7.21 8.45 4.06
N ALA A 367 -7.97 7.47 4.57
CA ALA A 367 -7.77 6.93 5.90
C ALA A 367 -6.37 6.26 6.07
N ARG A 368 -5.86 5.56 5.04
CA ARG A 368 -4.48 5.02 5.07
C ARG A 368 -3.43 6.11 5.16
N ARG A 369 -3.59 7.21 4.42
CA ARG A 369 -2.66 8.34 4.48
C ARG A 369 -2.69 8.98 5.86
N LEU A 370 -3.88 9.29 6.39
CA LEU A 370 -4.07 9.85 7.72
C LEU A 370 -3.52 8.94 8.83
N GLN A 371 -3.80 7.63 8.77
CA GLN A 371 -3.21 6.68 9.72
C GLN A 371 -1.68 6.69 9.71
N ARG A 372 -1.05 6.89 8.54
CA ARG A 372 0.43 7.01 8.42
C ARG A 372 0.96 8.30 9.02
N THR A 373 0.17 9.36 9.05
CA THR A 373 0.52 10.62 9.74
C THR A 373 0.24 10.56 11.24
N GLY A 374 -0.32 9.44 11.76
CA GLY A 374 -0.54 9.19 13.17
C GLY A 374 -1.98 9.44 13.65
N VAL A 375 -2.96 9.67 12.75
CA VAL A 375 -4.39 9.68 13.12
C VAL A 375 -4.80 8.28 13.55
N ARG A 376 -5.43 8.16 14.72
CA ARG A 376 -5.84 6.89 15.32
C ARG A 376 -7.35 6.74 15.50
N ALA A 377 -8.10 7.82 15.32
CA ALA A 377 -9.55 7.84 15.41
C ALA A 377 -10.16 8.27 14.07
N PHE A 378 -11.21 7.56 13.65
CA PHE A 378 -11.94 7.79 12.41
C PHE A 378 -13.43 7.75 12.69
N ALA A 379 -14.21 8.52 11.93
CA ALA A 379 -15.67 8.48 12.01
C ALA A 379 -16.29 8.27 10.62
N VAL A 380 -17.31 7.44 10.55
CA VAL A 380 -18.05 7.05 9.35
C VAL A 380 -19.55 7.19 9.57
N ALA A 381 -20.35 7.15 8.52
CA ALA A 381 -21.80 7.29 8.63
C ALA A 381 -22.48 5.97 8.98
N CYS A 382 -22.02 4.84 8.46
CA CYS A 382 -22.73 3.57 8.54
C CYS A 382 -21.78 2.36 8.72
N LEU A 383 -22.36 1.22 9.06
CA LEU A 383 -21.67 -0.06 9.29
C LEU A 383 -20.84 -0.50 8.09
N SER A 384 -21.36 -0.38 6.87
CA SER A 384 -20.67 -0.80 5.65
C SER A 384 -19.38 -0.02 5.40
N GLU A 385 -19.36 1.29 5.66
CA GLU A 385 -18.17 2.13 5.58
C GLU A 385 -17.13 1.73 6.63
N GLY A 386 -17.57 1.48 7.87
CA GLY A 386 -16.68 1.00 8.94
C GLY A 386 -16.01 -0.34 8.58
N ILE A 387 -16.77 -1.28 8.04
CA ILE A 387 -16.26 -2.57 7.55
C ILE A 387 -15.27 -2.36 6.40
N ALA A 388 -15.57 -1.46 5.46
CA ALA A 388 -14.68 -1.15 4.33
C ALA A 388 -13.33 -0.59 4.82
N LEU A 389 -13.33 0.30 5.81
CA LEU A 389 -12.10 0.82 6.42
C LEU A 389 -11.30 -0.30 7.11
N ARG A 390 -11.96 -1.20 7.86
CA ARG A 390 -11.28 -2.35 8.46
C ARG A 390 -10.66 -3.28 7.42
N LYS A 391 -11.39 -3.59 6.34
CA LYS A 391 -10.85 -4.36 5.19
C LYS A 391 -9.68 -3.65 4.53
N ALA A 392 -9.67 -2.32 4.52
CA ALA A 392 -8.58 -1.49 4.03
C ALA A 392 -7.35 -1.47 4.98
N GLY A 393 -7.44 -2.07 6.16
CA GLY A 393 -6.34 -2.18 7.14
C GLY A 393 -6.27 -1.02 8.13
N ILE A 394 -7.32 -0.21 8.25
CA ILE A 394 -7.39 0.89 9.21
C ILE A 394 -7.54 0.34 10.62
N ARG A 395 -6.73 0.87 11.53
CA ARG A 395 -6.66 0.49 12.94
C ARG A 395 -7.17 1.65 13.83
N GLY A 396 -7.22 1.41 15.14
CA GLY A 396 -7.70 2.38 16.11
C GLY A 396 -9.22 2.46 16.17
N THR A 397 -9.76 3.54 16.73
CA THR A 397 -11.20 3.74 16.86
C THR A 397 -11.82 4.03 15.50
N ILE A 398 -12.90 3.34 15.16
CA ILE A 398 -13.80 3.70 14.05
C ILE A 398 -15.20 3.83 14.64
N LEU A 399 -15.66 5.08 14.74
CA LEU A 399 -16.98 5.45 15.25
C LEU A 399 -17.98 5.52 14.11
N ILE A 400 -19.08 4.81 14.22
CA ILE A 400 -20.25 4.94 13.33
C ILE A 400 -21.14 6.04 13.92
N LEU A 401 -21.27 7.15 13.21
CA LEU A 401 -22.05 8.32 13.66
C LEU A 401 -23.56 8.15 13.50
N GLY A 402 -23.98 7.29 12.57
CA GLY A 402 -25.38 7.00 12.29
C GLY A 402 -25.91 5.80 13.06
N TRP A 403 -27.16 5.45 12.78
CA TRP A 403 -27.83 4.30 13.35
C TRP A 403 -27.41 2.99 12.66
N THR A 404 -27.36 1.91 13.43
CA THR A 404 -27.13 0.54 12.94
C THR A 404 -28.20 -0.38 13.53
N ASP A 405 -28.84 -1.22 12.72
CA ASP A 405 -29.83 -2.20 13.22
C ASP A 405 -29.19 -3.05 14.34
N PRO A 406 -29.84 -3.17 15.52
CA PRO A 406 -29.33 -4.00 16.60
C PRO A 406 -29.05 -5.45 16.21
N LYS A 407 -29.71 -5.99 15.17
CA LYS A 407 -29.41 -7.31 14.60
C LYS A 407 -27.98 -7.44 14.10
N ASP A 408 -27.34 -6.34 13.71
CA ASP A 408 -25.97 -6.28 13.22
C ASP A 408 -24.91 -6.14 14.33
N THR A 409 -25.29 -6.15 15.61
CA THR A 409 -24.35 -6.12 16.73
C THR A 409 -23.22 -7.16 16.62
N PRO A 410 -23.45 -8.40 16.13
CA PRO A 410 -22.36 -9.35 15.88
C PRO A 410 -21.31 -8.86 14.86
N LEU A 411 -21.71 -8.07 13.86
CA LEU A 411 -20.79 -7.47 12.89
C LEU A 411 -20.00 -6.33 13.52
N LEU A 412 -20.61 -5.49 14.36
CA LEU A 412 -19.92 -4.45 15.12
C LEU A 412 -18.76 -5.06 15.94
N ARG A 413 -19.01 -6.16 16.66
CA ARG A 413 -18.01 -6.91 17.42
C ARG A 413 -16.93 -7.50 16.55
N ARG A 414 -17.32 -8.26 15.49
CA ARG A 414 -16.39 -8.92 14.57
C ARG A 414 -15.38 -7.95 13.95
N TRP A 415 -15.86 -6.76 13.60
CA TRP A 415 -15.03 -5.72 12.96
C TRP A 415 -14.46 -4.70 13.94
N ARG A 416 -14.73 -4.87 15.25
CA ARG A 416 -14.26 -3.97 16.33
C ARG A 416 -14.60 -2.51 16.03
N LEU A 417 -15.86 -2.26 15.70
CA LEU A 417 -16.40 -0.94 15.44
C LEU A 417 -17.06 -0.39 16.72
N THR A 418 -17.06 0.91 16.87
CA THR A 418 -17.75 1.62 17.93
C THR A 418 -19.03 2.23 17.38
N GLN A 419 -20.17 1.94 17.97
CA GLN A 419 -21.48 2.40 17.51
C GLN A 419 -21.94 3.63 18.29
N THR A 420 -22.56 4.60 17.64
CA THR A 420 -23.33 5.65 18.32
C THR A 420 -24.65 5.09 18.84
N VAL A 421 -24.95 5.28 20.11
CA VAL A 421 -26.30 5.09 20.66
C VAL A 421 -27.15 6.27 20.24
N ALA A 422 -28.20 6.00 19.45
CA ALA A 422 -29.03 7.02 18.81
C ALA A 422 -30.14 7.56 19.73
N ASP A 423 -30.61 6.72 20.63
CA ASP A 423 -31.59 6.99 21.70
C ASP A 423 -31.53 5.86 22.74
N GLU A 424 -32.28 5.97 23.81
CA GLU A 424 -32.29 4.99 24.90
C GLU A 424 -32.73 3.59 24.41
N ALA A 425 -33.80 3.52 23.62
CA ALA A 425 -34.36 2.27 23.11
C ALA A 425 -33.33 1.53 22.22
N HIS A 426 -32.61 2.27 21.37
CA HIS A 426 -31.50 1.73 20.57
C HIS A 426 -30.38 1.17 21.45
N GLY A 427 -30.00 1.87 22.53
CA GLY A 427 -29.01 1.39 23.48
C GLY A 427 -29.38 0.05 24.10
N HIS A 428 -30.58 -0.08 24.62
CA HIS A 428 -31.10 -1.35 25.17
C HIS A 428 -31.20 -2.45 24.14
N ALA A 429 -31.65 -2.14 22.93
CA ALA A 429 -31.76 -3.11 21.84
C ALA A 429 -30.38 -3.62 21.37
N LEU A 430 -29.33 -2.79 21.36
CA LEU A 430 -27.94 -3.19 21.12
C LEU A 430 -27.44 -4.11 22.24
N ALA A 431 -27.66 -3.72 23.50
CA ALA A 431 -27.27 -4.48 24.69
C ALA A 431 -27.90 -5.88 24.73
N ALA A 432 -29.16 -6.00 24.33
CA ALA A 432 -29.88 -7.26 24.26
C ALA A 432 -29.24 -8.27 23.27
N ARG A 433 -28.41 -7.81 22.32
CA ARG A 433 -27.68 -8.64 21.35
C ARG A 433 -26.27 -9.01 21.80
N GLY A 434 -25.88 -8.63 23.03
CA GLY A 434 -24.62 -8.94 23.68
C GLY A 434 -23.62 -7.79 23.64
N PRO A 435 -22.39 -7.98 24.17
CA PRO A 435 -21.44 -6.90 24.42
C PRO A 435 -21.09 -6.10 23.16
N VAL A 436 -21.18 -4.77 23.24
CA VAL A 436 -20.86 -3.85 22.14
C VAL A 436 -20.18 -2.57 22.67
N ARG A 437 -19.21 -2.05 21.90
CA ARG A 437 -18.56 -0.77 22.18
C ARG A 437 -19.37 0.36 21.60
N VAL A 438 -19.64 1.36 22.40
CA VAL A 438 -20.48 2.48 21.97
C VAL A 438 -19.90 3.83 22.39
N HIS A 439 -20.26 4.87 21.64
CA HIS A 439 -20.29 6.24 22.15
C HIS A 439 -21.74 6.65 22.32
N LEU A 440 -22.06 7.25 23.46
CA LEU A 440 -23.39 7.74 23.73
C LEU A 440 -23.56 9.12 23.10
N GLY A 441 -24.49 9.25 22.17
CA GLY A 441 -24.90 10.54 21.62
C GLY A 441 -25.79 11.28 22.62
N LEU A 442 -25.49 12.54 22.91
CA LEU A 442 -26.33 13.43 23.71
C LEU A 442 -26.99 14.46 22.79
N ASP A 443 -28.30 14.56 22.88
CA ASP A 443 -29.03 15.65 22.22
C ASP A 443 -29.05 16.87 23.13
N THR A 444 -28.40 17.93 22.68
CA THR A 444 -28.30 19.22 23.36
C THR A 444 -29.04 20.33 22.63
N GLY A 445 -29.85 19.96 21.60
CA GLY A 445 -30.63 20.94 20.85
C GLY A 445 -30.54 20.79 19.32
N MET A 446 -29.78 19.80 18.79
CA MET A 446 -29.79 19.51 17.36
C MET A 446 -31.00 18.65 16.94
N HIS A 447 -31.55 17.88 17.84
CA HIS A 447 -32.76 17.05 17.69
C HIS A 447 -32.72 16.07 16.51
N ARG A 448 -31.50 15.48 16.26
CA ARG A 448 -31.30 14.53 15.18
C ARG A 448 -31.12 13.09 15.70
N LEU A 449 -30.18 12.87 16.56
CA LEU A 449 -29.91 11.62 17.27
C LEU A 449 -29.32 11.96 18.63
N GLY A 450 -29.51 11.08 19.59
CA GLY A 450 -28.96 11.21 20.95
C GLY A 450 -30.05 11.11 22.03
N VAL A 451 -29.63 10.74 23.20
CA VAL A 451 -30.46 10.81 24.42
C VAL A 451 -30.51 12.28 24.86
N PRO A 452 -31.67 12.82 25.23
CA PRO A 452 -31.73 14.20 25.73
C PRO A 452 -30.75 14.42 26.85
N ALA A 453 -29.90 15.42 26.74
CA ALA A 453 -28.83 15.67 27.72
C ALA A 453 -29.35 15.95 29.10
N ALA A 454 -30.62 16.45 29.23
CA ALA A 454 -31.26 16.69 30.52
C ALA A 454 -31.85 15.42 31.18
N ASP A 455 -32.10 14.33 30.40
CA ASP A 455 -32.67 13.09 30.92
C ASP A 455 -31.64 12.23 31.66
N ARG A 456 -31.41 12.60 32.91
CA ARG A 456 -30.46 11.94 33.82
C ARG A 456 -30.81 10.48 34.10
N GLU A 457 -32.10 10.17 34.14
CA GLU A 457 -32.57 8.80 34.40
C GLU A 457 -32.26 7.88 33.23
N ALA A 458 -32.57 8.27 31.98
CA ALA A 458 -32.21 7.51 30.79
C ALA A 458 -30.71 7.30 30.67
N LEU A 459 -29.90 8.37 30.92
CA LEU A 459 -28.45 8.26 30.96
C LEU A 459 -27.99 7.22 31.97
N GLY A 460 -28.52 7.30 33.20
CA GLY A 460 -28.18 6.36 34.29
C GLY A 460 -28.57 4.91 33.95
N ARG A 461 -29.74 4.69 33.30
CA ARG A 461 -30.15 3.35 32.83
C ARG A 461 -29.15 2.77 31.83
N LEU A 462 -28.75 3.57 30.85
CA LEU A 462 -27.78 3.13 29.82
C LEU A 462 -26.40 2.83 30.41
N PHE A 463 -25.89 3.63 31.37
CA PHE A 463 -24.61 3.37 32.02
C PHE A 463 -24.61 2.10 32.89
N ARG A 464 -25.78 1.67 33.38
CA ARG A 464 -25.94 0.40 34.11
C ARG A 464 -26.08 -0.83 33.22
N GLU A 465 -26.25 -0.66 31.90
CA GLU A 465 -26.34 -1.77 30.94
C GLU A 465 -25.04 -2.55 30.85
N LYS A 466 -25.01 -3.79 31.31
CA LYS A 466 -23.80 -4.65 31.38
C LYS A 466 -23.15 -4.90 30.01
N ASN A 467 -23.95 -4.94 28.96
CA ASN A 467 -23.49 -5.24 27.60
C ASN A 467 -23.13 -3.98 26.79
N LEU A 468 -23.35 -2.77 27.30
CA LEU A 468 -22.86 -1.54 26.71
C LEU A 468 -21.50 -1.15 27.28
N ARG A 469 -20.46 -1.29 26.50
CA ARG A 469 -19.18 -0.70 26.81
C ARG A 469 -19.16 0.73 26.27
N ILE A 470 -19.50 1.69 27.12
CA ILE A 470 -19.48 3.11 26.79
C ILE A 470 -18.03 3.58 26.83
N ASP A 471 -17.43 3.78 25.63
CA ASP A 471 -16.04 4.26 25.48
C ASP A 471 -15.98 5.78 25.29
N GLY A 472 -17.13 6.47 25.19
CA GLY A 472 -17.19 7.91 25.03
C GLY A 472 -18.61 8.47 25.02
N VAL A 473 -18.70 9.80 25.22
CA VAL A 473 -19.93 10.58 25.17
C VAL A 473 -19.73 11.79 24.26
N PHE A 474 -20.70 12.11 23.39
CA PHE A 474 -20.56 13.23 22.49
C PHE A 474 -21.87 13.91 22.14
N SER A 475 -21.79 15.16 21.70
CA SER A 475 -22.88 15.89 21.08
C SER A 475 -22.45 16.55 19.78
N HIS A 476 -23.35 17.27 19.12
CA HIS A 476 -23.06 17.99 17.89
C HIS A 476 -23.73 19.37 17.89
N LEU A 477 -22.93 20.39 17.62
CA LEU A 477 -23.40 21.76 17.52
C LEU A 477 -24.08 22.00 16.17
N CYS A 478 -25.21 22.68 16.15
CA CYS A 478 -26.03 22.83 14.94
C CYS A 478 -25.77 24.15 14.20
N VAL A 479 -25.32 25.20 14.87
CA VAL A 479 -25.11 26.55 14.30
C VAL A 479 -23.70 27.10 14.62
N SER A 480 -22.72 26.21 14.84
CA SER A 480 -21.34 26.63 15.13
C SER A 480 -20.60 27.17 13.90
N ASP A 481 -21.19 27.16 12.73
CA ASP A 481 -20.73 27.75 11.48
C ASP A 481 -21.13 29.23 11.33
N SER A 482 -22.04 29.75 12.17
CA SER A 482 -22.44 31.14 12.22
C SER A 482 -21.68 31.91 13.32
N LEU A 483 -21.42 33.20 13.05
CA LEU A 483 -20.89 34.18 14.00
C LEU A 483 -21.96 35.20 14.42
N GLU A 484 -23.23 34.95 14.10
CA GLU A 484 -24.32 35.77 14.56
C GLU A 484 -24.59 35.58 16.05
N LYS A 485 -24.84 36.65 16.79
CA LYS A 485 -24.98 36.61 18.25
C LYS A 485 -26.04 35.62 18.74
N GLY A 486 -27.17 35.53 18.02
CA GLY A 486 -28.24 34.57 18.38
C GLY A 486 -27.80 33.12 18.23
N ASP A 487 -26.97 32.80 17.24
CA ASP A 487 -26.42 31.49 17.00
C ASP A 487 -25.25 31.17 17.98
N GLU A 488 -24.45 32.18 18.33
CA GLU A 488 -23.45 32.05 19.38
C GLU A 488 -24.11 31.73 20.74
N ASP A 489 -25.18 32.44 21.09
CA ASP A 489 -25.96 32.19 22.31
C ASP A 489 -26.57 30.77 22.32
N TYR A 490 -27.07 30.31 21.17
CA TYR A 490 -27.58 28.94 21.02
C TYR A 490 -26.48 27.90 21.15
N THR A 491 -25.36 28.12 20.52
CA THR A 491 -24.16 27.27 20.63
C THR A 491 -23.70 27.16 22.05
N GLN A 492 -23.68 28.29 22.82
CA GLN A 492 -23.29 28.29 24.24
C GLN A 492 -24.27 27.46 25.07
N ARG A 493 -25.58 27.57 24.82
CA ARG A 493 -26.58 26.72 25.53
C ARG A 493 -26.36 25.23 25.25
N GLN A 494 -26.00 24.86 24.01
CA GLN A 494 -25.66 23.46 23.68
C GLN A 494 -24.41 22.99 24.43
N LEU A 495 -23.37 23.83 24.53
CA LEU A 495 -22.16 23.54 25.32
C LEU A 495 -22.46 23.37 26.81
N ASP A 496 -23.23 24.29 27.38
CA ASP A 496 -23.60 24.25 28.81
C ASP A 496 -24.39 22.98 29.14
N GLY A 497 -25.41 22.66 28.33
CA GLY A 497 -26.19 21.44 28.52
C GLY A 497 -25.36 20.16 28.38
N PHE A 498 -24.39 20.17 27.47
CA PHE A 498 -23.48 19.04 27.25
C PHE A 498 -22.57 18.83 28.48
N TYR A 499 -21.89 19.88 28.93
CA TYR A 499 -20.96 19.76 30.05
C TYR A 499 -21.67 19.50 31.35
N GLN A 500 -22.85 20.09 31.61
CA GLN A 500 -23.71 19.73 32.76
C GLN A 500 -24.05 18.24 32.75
N ALA A 501 -24.33 17.63 31.61
CA ALA A 501 -24.56 16.19 31.52
C ALA A 501 -23.31 15.37 31.81
N VAL A 502 -22.16 15.78 31.30
CA VAL A 502 -20.86 15.12 31.54
C VAL A 502 -20.47 15.20 33.01
N ASP A 503 -20.64 16.36 33.65
CA ASP A 503 -20.31 16.56 35.04
C ASP A 503 -21.26 15.80 35.99
N TRP A 504 -22.54 15.71 35.63
CA TRP A 504 -23.47 14.85 36.34
C TRP A 504 -23.07 13.37 36.25
N LEU A 505 -22.69 12.89 35.07
CA LEU A 505 -22.19 11.51 34.91
C LEU A 505 -21.02 11.25 35.85
N ARG A 506 -20.02 12.14 35.88
CA ARG A 506 -18.83 12.01 36.74
C ARG A 506 -19.19 12.01 38.21
N SER A 507 -20.03 12.96 38.64
CA SER A 507 -20.46 13.07 40.06
C SER A 507 -21.33 11.89 40.51
N SER A 508 -22.03 11.24 39.55
CA SER A 508 -22.79 10.03 39.81
C SER A 508 -21.96 8.74 39.76
N GLY A 509 -20.62 8.85 39.62
CA GLY A 509 -19.71 7.71 39.60
C GLY A 509 -19.58 7.00 38.24
N TYR A 510 -20.12 7.58 37.17
CA TYR A 510 -20.00 7.03 35.80
C TYR A 510 -18.78 7.62 35.09
N ASP A 511 -18.03 6.78 34.34
CA ASP A 511 -16.95 7.23 33.48
C ASP A 511 -17.51 7.58 32.06
N PRO A 512 -17.56 8.87 31.68
CA PRO A 512 -18.02 9.24 30.35
C PRO A 512 -17.03 8.86 29.22
N GLY A 513 -15.86 8.36 29.52
CA GLY A 513 -14.83 7.99 28.55
C GLY A 513 -14.34 9.18 27.72
N ALA A 514 -14.27 8.99 26.40
CA ALA A 514 -13.85 10.03 25.47
C ALA A 514 -14.95 11.06 25.22
N VAL A 515 -14.84 12.22 25.87
CA VAL A 515 -15.78 13.34 25.69
C VAL A 515 -15.47 14.12 24.41
N HIS A 516 -16.44 14.41 23.55
CA HIS A 516 -16.23 15.24 22.37
C HIS A 516 -17.50 15.95 21.84
N ILE A 517 -17.38 17.22 21.47
CA ILE A 517 -18.47 18.04 20.92
C ILE A 517 -18.02 18.81 19.68
N GLN A 518 -16.76 19.25 19.60
CA GLN A 518 -16.27 20.07 18.50
C GLN A 518 -16.25 19.32 17.15
N SER A 519 -16.74 20.00 16.11
CA SER A 519 -16.64 19.64 14.70
C SER A 519 -15.69 20.60 13.97
N SER A 520 -15.72 20.61 12.64
CA SER A 520 -14.91 21.52 11.80
C SER A 520 -15.07 22.97 12.21
N TYR A 521 -16.30 23.49 12.19
CA TYR A 521 -16.58 24.89 12.54
C TYR A 521 -16.46 25.16 14.04
N GLY A 522 -16.72 24.17 14.88
CA GLY A 522 -16.43 24.29 16.30
C GLY A 522 -14.96 24.52 16.62
N LEU A 523 -14.02 24.09 15.74
CA LEU A 523 -12.60 24.46 15.85
C LEU A 523 -12.32 25.87 15.35
N LEU A 524 -13.00 26.28 14.26
CA LEU A 524 -12.73 27.55 13.59
C LEU A 524 -13.29 28.76 14.35
N ASN A 525 -14.45 28.58 15.02
CA ASN A 525 -15.25 29.68 15.54
C ASN A 525 -15.35 29.70 17.07
N LEU A 526 -15.00 28.61 17.76
CA LEU A 526 -15.11 28.52 19.21
C LEU A 526 -13.75 28.45 19.90
N PRO A 527 -13.66 28.93 21.15
CA PRO A 527 -12.49 28.73 21.96
C PRO A 527 -12.24 27.23 22.21
N PRO A 528 -10.99 26.85 22.57
CA PRO A 528 -10.64 25.46 22.88
C PRO A 528 -11.59 24.84 23.89
N GLN A 529 -12.06 23.63 23.62
CA GLN A 529 -12.97 22.88 24.49
C GLN A 529 -12.23 21.72 25.18
N PRO A 530 -12.60 21.34 26.42
CA PRO A 530 -11.99 20.22 27.15
C PRO A 530 -12.45 18.86 26.62
N CYS A 531 -12.11 18.59 25.34
CA CYS A 531 -12.55 17.42 24.60
C CYS A 531 -11.39 16.47 24.30
N ARG A 532 -11.66 15.15 24.29
CA ARG A 532 -10.70 14.15 23.83
C ARG A 532 -10.54 14.15 22.32
N TYR A 533 -11.61 14.37 21.57
CA TYR A 533 -11.57 14.35 20.10
C TYR A 533 -12.10 15.64 19.48
N LEU A 534 -11.34 16.14 18.48
CA LEU A 534 -11.88 17.02 17.45
C LEU A 534 -12.33 16.17 16.25
N ARG A 535 -13.58 16.25 15.86
CA ARG A 535 -14.13 15.56 14.69
C ARG A 535 -14.01 16.44 13.44
N ALA A 536 -12.84 16.40 12.77
CA ALA A 536 -12.61 17.17 11.56
C ALA A 536 -13.26 16.46 10.35
N GLY A 537 -14.21 17.14 9.72
CA GLY A 537 -14.84 16.75 8.47
C GLY A 537 -14.28 17.54 7.29
N ILE A 538 -15.07 18.50 6.77
CA ILE A 538 -14.76 19.20 5.53
C ILE A 538 -13.43 19.98 5.57
N ILE A 539 -13.05 20.58 6.68
CA ILE A 539 -11.77 21.30 6.81
C ILE A 539 -10.55 20.40 6.65
N LEU A 540 -10.67 19.10 6.94
CA LEU A 540 -9.59 18.14 6.70
C LEU A 540 -9.23 18.04 5.22
N TYR A 541 -10.20 18.31 4.35
CA TYR A 541 -10.03 18.31 2.89
C TYR A 541 -9.64 19.67 2.33
N GLY A 542 -9.43 20.66 3.22
CA GLY A 542 -8.86 21.97 2.87
C GLY A 542 -9.82 22.93 2.18
N VAL A 543 -11.13 22.75 2.38
CA VAL A 543 -12.18 23.58 1.80
C VAL A 543 -13.24 23.94 2.84
N PRO A 544 -13.89 25.12 2.76
CA PRO A 544 -15.03 25.47 3.58
C PRO A 544 -16.30 24.73 3.10
N SER A 545 -17.33 24.67 3.95
CA SER A 545 -18.64 24.17 3.58
C SER A 545 -19.35 25.11 2.61
N ASP A 546 -19.26 26.39 2.88
CA ASP A 546 -19.86 27.50 2.14
C ASP A 546 -19.01 28.78 2.30
N GLY A 547 -19.50 29.91 1.86
CA GLY A 547 -18.84 31.21 1.93
C GLY A 547 -18.99 31.94 3.26
N SER A 548 -19.58 31.32 4.29
CA SER A 548 -19.78 31.94 5.61
C SER A 548 -18.46 32.35 6.25
N PRO A 549 -18.40 33.52 6.92
CA PRO A 549 -17.20 33.97 7.61
C PRO A 549 -16.85 33.05 8.79
N THR A 550 -15.57 32.89 9.03
CA THR A 550 -15.04 32.13 10.17
C THR A 550 -14.10 33.00 11.00
N ALA A 551 -14.06 32.80 12.31
CA ALA A 551 -13.16 33.55 13.21
C ALA A 551 -11.69 33.30 12.89
N ALA A 552 -11.34 32.11 12.40
CA ALA A 552 -10.00 31.76 11.96
C ALA A 552 -10.05 30.75 10.80
N TRP A 553 -9.14 30.92 9.82
CA TRP A 553 -8.92 29.90 8.79
C TRP A 553 -7.43 29.53 8.76
N PRO A 554 -7.07 28.29 9.17
CA PRO A 554 -5.68 27.83 9.15
C PRO A 554 -5.13 27.66 7.71
N ASP A 555 -3.81 27.51 7.56
CA ASP A 555 -3.15 27.22 6.26
C ASP A 555 -3.54 25.82 5.76
N LEU A 556 -4.75 25.69 5.25
CA LEU A 556 -5.30 24.46 4.69
C LEU A 556 -5.23 24.50 3.16
N ARG A 557 -5.00 23.32 2.56
CA ARG A 557 -4.83 23.18 1.12
C ARG A 557 -5.94 22.28 0.54
N PRO A 558 -6.62 22.67 -0.54
CA PRO A 558 -7.58 21.82 -1.22
C PRO A 558 -6.93 20.48 -1.61
N VAL A 559 -7.64 19.39 -1.33
CA VAL A 559 -7.13 18.02 -1.54
C VAL A 559 -7.61 17.41 -2.85
N LEU A 560 -8.79 17.85 -3.37
CA LEU A 560 -9.40 17.29 -4.57
C LEU A 560 -9.33 18.28 -5.73
N SER A 561 -8.94 17.78 -6.91
CA SER A 561 -9.22 18.42 -8.20
C SER A 561 -10.10 17.52 -9.04
N LEU A 562 -11.05 18.09 -9.79
CA LEU A 562 -11.91 17.40 -10.73
C LEU A 562 -11.55 17.80 -12.15
N ARG A 563 -11.17 16.80 -12.95
CA ARG A 563 -10.71 17.02 -14.33
C ARG A 563 -11.46 16.14 -15.31
N ALA A 564 -11.53 16.63 -16.56
CA ALA A 564 -12.10 15.92 -17.69
C ALA A 564 -11.30 16.18 -18.95
N ARG A 565 -11.73 15.65 -20.11
CA ARG A 565 -11.08 15.90 -21.39
C ARG A 565 -12.03 16.49 -22.40
N VAL A 566 -11.49 17.28 -23.30
CA VAL A 566 -12.18 17.69 -24.52
C VAL A 566 -12.35 16.44 -25.42
N ALA A 567 -13.57 16.12 -25.82
CA ALA A 567 -13.87 15.06 -26.77
C ALA A 567 -13.78 15.54 -28.22
N SER A 568 -14.34 16.73 -28.49
CA SER A 568 -14.30 17.35 -29.80
C SER A 568 -14.44 18.88 -29.66
N VAL A 569 -14.04 19.60 -30.68
CA VAL A 569 -14.32 21.04 -30.84
C VAL A 569 -15.22 21.19 -32.06
N ARG A 570 -16.32 21.94 -31.90
CA ARG A 570 -17.30 22.25 -32.95
C ARG A 570 -17.25 23.75 -33.22
N HIS A 571 -17.36 24.13 -34.47
CA HIS A 571 -17.49 25.51 -34.89
C HIS A 571 -18.95 25.74 -35.23
N LEU A 572 -19.57 26.70 -34.59
CA LEU A 572 -20.95 27.13 -34.79
C LEU A 572 -20.94 28.51 -35.43
N ALA A 573 -21.68 28.70 -36.51
CA ALA A 573 -21.91 30.02 -37.07
C ALA A 573 -22.85 30.83 -36.17
N ALA A 574 -22.76 32.15 -36.27
CA ALA A 574 -23.72 33.03 -35.58
C ALA A 574 -25.19 32.64 -35.87
N GLY A 575 -25.99 32.51 -34.83
CA GLY A 575 -27.39 32.06 -34.91
C GLY A 575 -27.60 30.54 -34.76
N GLU A 576 -26.59 29.70 -34.92
CA GLU A 576 -26.72 28.27 -34.73
C GLU A 576 -26.96 27.89 -33.27
N GLY A 577 -27.81 26.88 -33.07
CA GLY A 577 -28.16 26.39 -31.74
C GLY A 577 -27.43 25.10 -31.39
N ALA A 578 -27.14 24.87 -30.10
CA ALA A 578 -26.47 23.66 -29.63
C ALA A 578 -27.16 23.05 -28.39
N GLY A 579 -27.06 21.72 -28.28
CA GLY A 579 -27.47 20.93 -27.11
C GLY A 579 -28.99 20.77 -26.98
N TYR A 580 -29.42 20.17 -25.86
CA TYR A 580 -30.82 19.86 -25.58
C TYR A 580 -31.70 21.10 -25.51
N GLY A 581 -32.77 21.12 -26.35
CA GLY A 581 -33.76 22.19 -26.40
C GLY A 581 -33.20 23.45 -27.08
N LEU A 582 -32.02 23.39 -27.71
CA LEU A 582 -31.36 24.52 -28.39
C LEU A 582 -31.34 25.80 -27.54
N VAL A 583 -31.13 25.60 -26.22
CA VAL A 583 -31.12 26.72 -25.25
C VAL A 583 -29.93 27.65 -25.47
N PHE A 584 -28.83 27.11 -25.93
CA PHE A 584 -27.70 27.93 -26.39
C PHE A 584 -27.85 28.25 -27.87
N ARG A 585 -27.70 29.51 -28.22
CA ARG A 585 -27.56 29.98 -29.59
C ARG A 585 -26.30 30.83 -29.67
N ALA A 586 -25.46 30.55 -30.63
CA ALA A 586 -24.23 31.28 -30.84
C ALA A 586 -24.55 32.71 -31.30
N GLU A 587 -24.16 33.75 -30.56
CA GLU A 587 -24.33 35.14 -30.92
C GLU A 587 -23.27 35.59 -31.97
N ARG A 588 -22.16 34.89 -32.06
CA ARG A 588 -21.06 35.06 -32.99
C ARG A 588 -20.52 33.71 -33.42
N ASP A 589 -19.65 33.66 -34.39
CA ASP A 589 -18.91 32.45 -34.72
C ASP A 589 -18.20 31.94 -33.47
N THR A 590 -18.56 30.73 -33.03
CA THR A 590 -18.22 30.19 -31.72
C THR A 590 -17.51 28.85 -31.83
N ALA A 591 -16.35 28.72 -31.22
CA ALA A 591 -15.69 27.45 -31.01
C ALA A 591 -16.20 26.80 -29.70
N MET A 592 -16.96 25.71 -29.83
CA MET A 592 -17.57 25.01 -28.72
C MET A 592 -16.84 23.69 -28.46
N ALA A 593 -16.25 23.52 -27.27
CA ALA A 593 -15.67 22.28 -26.82
C ALA A 593 -16.71 21.37 -26.16
N VAL A 594 -16.76 20.12 -26.57
CA VAL A 594 -17.53 19.04 -25.91
C VAL A 594 -16.63 18.37 -24.90
N VAL A 595 -17.02 18.40 -23.62
CA VAL A 595 -16.23 17.86 -22.51
C VAL A 595 -16.85 16.58 -21.96
N THR A 596 -16.03 15.57 -21.66
CA THR A 596 -16.44 14.20 -21.31
C THR A 596 -16.87 14.02 -19.85
N ILE A 597 -17.65 14.94 -19.30
CA ILE A 597 -18.21 14.88 -17.95
C ILE A 597 -19.60 15.53 -17.93
N GLY A 598 -20.51 15.00 -17.15
CA GLY A 598 -21.86 15.53 -17.02
C GLY A 598 -22.52 15.24 -15.68
N TYR A 599 -23.84 15.40 -15.58
CA TYR A 599 -24.56 15.23 -14.32
C TYR A 599 -24.56 13.77 -13.82
N GLY A 600 -24.40 12.77 -14.68
CA GLY A 600 -24.22 11.37 -14.28
C GLY A 600 -22.91 11.10 -13.56
N ASP A 601 -21.97 12.06 -13.59
CA ASP A 601 -20.72 12.02 -12.85
C ASP A 601 -20.78 12.76 -11.51
N GLY A 602 -21.95 13.34 -11.19
CA GLY A 602 -22.21 14.03 -9.92
C GLY A 602 -22.11 15.55 -9.98
N LEU A 603 -21.98 16.14 -11.18
CA LEU A 603 -22.09 17.61 -11.32
C LEU A 603 -23.56 18.05 -11.26
N PRO A 604 -23.87 19.21 -10.64
CA PRO A 604 -25.21 19.76 -10.65
C PRO A 604 -25.66 20.08 -12.08
N ARG A 605 -26.79 19.50 -12.52
CA ARG A 605 -27.29 19.70 -13.90
C ARG A 605 -27.56 21.15 -14.26
N GLN A 606 -27.90 21.98 -13.26
CA GLN A 606 -28.20 23.40 -13.44
C GLN A 606 -26.96 24.30 -13.54
N LEU A 607 -25.76 23.77 -13.33
CA LEU A 607 -24.52 24.56 -13.27
C LEU A 607 -24.29 25.47 -14.50
N PRO A 608 -24.52 25.03 -15.76
CA PRO A 608 -24.39 25.92 -16.90
C PRO A 608 -25.34 27.12 -16.86
N GLN A 609 -26.59 26.91 -16.41
CA GLN A 609 -27.63 28.00 -16.31
C GLN A 609 -27.35 28.94 -15.13
N ARG A 610 -26.43 28.56 -14.22
CA ARG A 610 -26.00 29.36 -13.08
C ARG A 610 -24.63 30.02 -13.31
N GLY A 611 -24.23 30.17 -14.56
CA GLY A 611 -22.96 30.79 -14.93
C GLY A 611 -21.75 29.92 -14.57
N GLY A 612 -21.89 28.59 -14.67
CA GLY A 612 -20.78 27.66 -14.45
C GLY A 612 -19.67 27.89 -15.46
N GLU A 613 -18.43 27.66 -15.01
CA GLU A 613 -17.22 27.78 -15.81
C GLU A 613 -16.31 26.56 -15.61
N ALA A 614 -15.37 26.38 -16.53
CA ALA A 614 -14.26 25.44 -16.40
C ALA A 614 -12.97 26.05 -16.93
N LEU A 615 -11.81 25.53 -16.46
CA LEU A 615 -10.53 26.02 -16.95
C LEU A 615 -10.03 25.15 -18.10
N VAL A 616 -9.62 25.78 -19.18
CA VAL A 616 -8.96 25.15 -20.32
C VAL A 616 -7.70 25.97 -20.62
N ARG A 617 -6.52 25.33 -20.55
CA ARG A 617 -5.23 25.99 -20.78
C ARG A 617 -5.03 27.26 -19.94
N GLY A 618 -5.49 27.23 -18.69
CA GLY A 618 -5.36 28.36 -17.76
C GLY A 618 -6.37 29.50 -17.96
N CYS A 619 -7.33 29.35 -18.88
CA CYS A 619 -8.38 30.33 -19.13
C CYS A 619 -9.73 29.84 -18.61
N ARG A 620 -10.54 30.73 -18.03
CA ARG A 620 -11.94 30.46 -17.67
C ARG A 620 -12.81 30.44 -18.92
N CYS A 621 -13.50 29.34 -19.14
CA CYS A 621 -14.42 29.12 -20.25
C CYS A 621 -15.83 28.93 -19.72
N PRO A 622 -16.83 29.68 -20.17
CA PRO A 622 -18.21 29.54 -19.72
C PRO A 622 -18.81 28.21 -20.20
N MET A 623 -19.60 27.57 -19.35
CA MET A 623 -20.44 26.45 -19.73
C MET A 623 -21.66 26.96 -20.49
N VAL A 624 -21.93 26.37 -21.65
CA VAL A 624 -23.04 26.78 -22.50
C VAL A 624 -24.06 25.67 -22.69
N GLY A 625 -25.32 26.03 -22.95
CA GLY A 625 -26.41 25.11 -23.16
C GLY A 625 -26.77 24.29 -21.91
N ARG A 626 -27.50 23.19 -22.11
CA ARG A 626 -27.89 22.26 -21.02
C ARG A 626 -26.87 21.18 -20.84
N MET A 627 -26.46 20.93 -19.60
CA MET A 627 -25.59 19.79 -19.28
C MET A 627 -26.27 18.47 -19.63
N CYS A 628 -25.55 17.60 -20.34
CA CYS A 628 -25.98 16.23 -20.65
C CYS A 628 -25.60 15.27 -19.50
N MET A 629 -26.06 14.01 -19.57
CA MET A 629 -25.70 13.00 -18.58
C MET A 629 -24.19 12.76 -18.50
N ASP A 630 -23.53 12.71 -19.67
CA ASP A 630 -22.11 12.30 -19.79
C ASP A 630 -21.20 13.37 -20.37
N GLN A 631 -21.77 14.54 -20.75
CA GLN A 631 -21.06 15.61 -21.45
C GLN A 631 -21.59 16.97 -21.04
N LEU A 632 -20.76 18.00 -21.17
CA LEU A 632 -21.10 19.40 -21.13
C LEU A 632 -20.38 20.17 -22.25
N PHE A 633 -20.80 21.39 -22.51
CA PHE A 633 -20.27 22.26 -23.52
C PHE A 633 -19.58 23.47 -22.90
N LEU A 634 -18.45 23.89 -23.47
CA LEU A 634 -17.74 25.11 -23.12
C LEU A 634 -17.59 26.00 -24.36
N ASP A 635 -17.84 27.29 -24.22
CA ASP A 635 -17.36 28.26 -25.20
C ASP A 635 -15.83 28.45 -25.00
N VAL A 636 -15.07 28.06 -26.01
CA VAL A 636 -13.60 28.16 -26.01
C VAL A 636 -13.08 29.08 -27.12
N THR A 637 -13.95 29.97 -27.64
CA THR A 637 -13.65 30.87 -28.75
C THR A 637 -12.42 31.73 -28.47
N GLU A 638 -12.27 32.20 -27.22
CA GLU A 638 -11.15 33.03 -26.77
C GLU A 638 -9.88 32.22 -26.39
N VAL A 639 -9.92 30.91 -26.51
CA VAL A 639 -8.78 30.02 -26.14
C VAL A 639 -8.22 29.35 -27.39
N PRO A 640 -7.14 29.88 -27.98
CA PRO A 640 -6.65 29.35 -29.24
C PRO A 640 -6.09 27.94 -29.13
N GLY A 641 -6.35 27.15 -30.19
CA GLY A 641 -5.75 25.84 -30.37
C GLY A 641 -6.25 24.75 -29.43
N VAL A 642 -7.43 24.90 -28.79
CA VAL A 642 -8.08 23.82 -28.04
C VAL A 642 -8.36 22.65 -28.97
N ARG A 643 -8.03 21.43 -28.55
CA ARG A 643 -8.15 20.21 -29.35
C ARG A 643 -8.65 19.02 -28.53
N PRO A 644 -9.18 17.97 -29.18
CA PRO A 644 -9.54 16.73 -28.51
C PRO A 644 -8.37 16.15 -27.71
N GLY A 645 -8.65 15.72 -26.47
CA GLY A 645 -7.66 15.22 -25.51
C GLY A 645 -7.15 16.25 -24.51
N ASP A 646 -7.29 17.54 -24.77
CA ASP A 646 -6.90 18.61 -23.82
C ASP A 646 -7.63 18.42 -22.49
N VAL A 647 -6.94 18.75 -21.39
CA VAL A 647 -7.49 18.65 -20.03
C VAL A 647 -8.33 19.87 -19.73
N VAL A 648 -9.50 19.61 -19.16
CA VAL A 648 -10.42 20.61 -18.63
C VAL A 648 -10.44 20.45 -17.11
N THR A 649 -10.27 21.55 -16.37
CA THR A 649 -10.34 21.56 -14.91
C THR A 649 -11.67 22.16 -14.46
N LEU A 650 -12.51 21.33 -13.83
CA LEU A 650 -13.80 21.74 -13.27
C LEU A 650 -13.66 22.27 -11.85
N ILE A 651 -12.81 21.62 -11.04
CA ILE A 651 -12.45 22.01 -9.67
C ILE A 651 -10.94 21.93 -9.57
N GLY A 652 -10.29 22.98 -9.06
CA GLY A 652 -8.85 23.04 -8.84
C GLY A 652 -8.18 24.12 -9.69
N ARG A 653 -6.85 24.02 -9.82
CA ARG A 653 -6.01 25.00 -10.49
C ARG A 653 -5.56 24.54 -11.87
N ASP A 654 -5.52 25.51 -12.79
CA ASP A 654 -4.89 25.38 -14.10
C ASP A 654 -4.24 26.73 -14.47
N GLY A 655 -2.93 26.73 -14.73
CA GLY A 655 -2.17 27.97 -14.88
C GLY A 655 -2.26 28.84 -13.62
N GLY A 656 -2.57 30.11 -13.82
CA GLY A 656 -2.76 31.10 -12.74
C GLY A 656 -4.19 31.18 -12.19
N GLN A 657 -5.13 30.40 -12.74
CA GLN A 657 -6.56 30.44 -12.39
C GLN A 657 -6.96 29.27 -11.49
N GLU A 658 -8.03 29.48 -10.70
CA GLU A 658 -8.60 28.47 -9.83
C GLU A 658 -10.14 28.51 -9.89
N ILE A 659 -10.77 27.34 -9.89
CA ILE A 659 -12.19 27.16 -9.62
C ILE A 659 -12.32 26.31 -8.38
N THR A 660 -12.94 26.85 -7.33
CA THR A 660 -13.09 26.15 -6.07
C THR A 660 -14.37 25.30 -6.01
N ALA A 661 -14.38 24.28 -5.16
CA ALA A 661 -15.58 23.49 -4.98
C ALA A 661 -16.72 24.30 -4.34
N TRP A 662 -16.41 25.24 -3.43
CA TRP A 662 -17.42 26.08 -2.81
C TRP A 662 -18.03 27.08 -3.80
N GLU A 663 -17.22 27.66 -4.72
CA GLU A 663 -17.72 28.52 -5.80
C GLU A 663 -18.83 27.83 -6.64
N ILE A 664 -18.62 26.57 -6.99
CA ILE A 664 -19.60 25.77 -7.74
C ILE A 664 -20.83 25.47 -6.86
N ALA A 665 -20.62 25.10 -5.60
CA ALA A 665 -21.69 24.79 -4.68
C ALA A 665 -22.59 26.01 -4.46
N GLU A 666 -22.01 27.17 -4.21
CA GLU A 666 -22.72 28.43 -4.00
C GLU A 666 -23.54 28.83 -5.23
N ARG A 667 -22.94 28.80 -6.44
CA ARG A 667 -23.67 29.05 -7.70
C ARG A 667 -24.92 28.15 -7.87
N CYS A 668 -24.84 26.93 -7.33
CA CYS A 668 -25.92 25.96 -7.42
C CYS A 668 -26.86 25.97 -6.20
N GLY A 669 -26.68 26.87 -5.23
CA GLY A 669 -27.50 26.98 -4.03
C GLY A 669 -27.37 25.76 -3.09
N THR A 670 -26.17 25.19 -3.00
CA THR A 670 -25.84 24.06 -2.12
C THR A 670 -24.51 24.29 -1.41
N ILE A 671 -24.07 23.29 -0.64
CA ILE A 671 -22.81 23.31 0.12
C ILE A 671 -21.73 22.41 -0.50
N THR A 672 -20.47 22.74 -0.26
CA THR A 672 -19.31 21.96 -0.73
C THR A 672 -19.40 20.49 -0.34
N ASN A 673 -19.94 20.19 0.85
CA ASN A 673 -20.10 18.83 1.36
C ASN A 673 -20.98 17.98 0.44
N GLU A 674 -22.10 18.54 -0.04
CA GLU A 674 -23.01 17.87 -0.97
C GLU A 674 -22.35 17.69 -2.33
N LEU A 675 -21.80 18.75 -2.90
CA LEU A 675 -21.13 18.70 -4.20
C LEU A 675 -20.05 17.61 -4.25
N LEU A 676 -19.13 17.60 -3.28
CA LEU A 676 -18.00 16.65 -3.27
C LEU A 676 -18.46 15.21 -2.99
N SER A 677 -19.45 15.01 -2.09
CA SER A 677 -19.96 13.67 -1.78
C SER A 677 -20.83 13.09 -2.89
N SER A 678 -21.38 13.92 -3.77
CA SER A 678 -22.18 13.51 -4.93
C SER A 678 -21.35 13.04 -6.11
N LEU A 679 -20.03 13.28 -6.11
CA LEU A 679 -19.13 12.84 -7.19
C LEU A 679 -19.18 11.31 -7.34
N SER A 680 -19.57 10.87 -8.53
CA SER A 680 -19.87 9.47 -8.85
C SER A 680 -18.64 8.55 -8.75
N PRO A 681 -18.81 7.29 -8.30
CA PRO A 681 -17.79 6.25 -8.42
C PRO A 681 -17.33 5.93 -9.85
N ARG A 682 -18.07 6.38 -10.89
CA ARG A 682 -17.67 6.29 -12.30
C ARG A 682 -16.39 7.08 -12.59
N LEU A 683 -16.12 8.14 -11.83
CA LEU A 683 -14.91 8.93 -11.96
C LEU A 683 -13.71 8.14 -11.46
N SER A 684 -12.70 8.02 -12.31
CA SER A 684 -11.43 7.42 -11.90
C SER A 684 -10.83 8.20 -10.74
N LEU A 685 -10.28 7.49 -9.76
CA LEU A 685 -9.60 8.08 -8.61
C LEU A 685 -8.09 7.98 -8.80
N LEU A 686 -7.43 9.10 -9.00
CA LEU A 686 -5.98 9.18 -9.14
C LEU A 686 -5.37 9.78 -7.88
N SER A 687 -4.29 9.19 -7.38
CA SER A 687 -3.55 9.71 -6.22
C SER A 687 -2.09 9.93 -6.57
N GLY A 688 -1.60 11.11 -6.29
CA GLY A 688 -0.27 11.59 -6.62
C GLY A 688 -0.32 12.62 -7.75
N ARG A 689 0.67 13.53 -7.81
CA ARG A 689 0.82 14.41 -8.97
C ARG A 689 0.92 13.54 -10.22
N CYS A 690 -0.08 13.60 -11.06
CA CYS A 690 0.04 13.12 -12.43
C CYS A 690 0.94 14.15 -13.13
N ASP A 691 2.25 13.87 -13.24
CA ASP A 691 3.11 14.57 -14.18
C ASP A 691 2.63 14.16 -15.59
N CYS A 692 1.50 14.74 -15.99
CA CYS A 692 1.00 14.71 -17.35
C CYS A 692 1.55 15.97 -18.04
N MET A 693 2.83 15.93 -18.45
CA MET A 693 3.32 16.67 -19.61
C MET A 693 3.48 15.70 -20.77
#